data_f3113556b75efb8e10d0d2ae552183ba
#
_entry.id   f3113556b75efb8e10d0d2ae552183ba
#
_cell.length_a   1.000
_cell.length_b   1.000
_cell.length_c   1.000
_cell.angle_alpha   90.00
_cell.angle_beta   90.00
_cell.angle_gamma   90.00
#
_symmetry.space_group_name_H-M   'P 1'
#
loop_
_entity.id
_entity.type
_entity.pdbx_description
1 polymer ?
#
loop_
_entity_poly.entity_id
_entity_poly.type
_entity_poly.pdbx_seq_one_letter_code
_entity_poly.pdbx_strand_id
1 'polypeptide(L)'
;DDSEIEPDVLPTRIPNLLVNGSDGIAVGMATKIPPHNLTEIVEAAITLVNNPAAQLPEILKFVKGPDFPTAGIIHGKAGIFEAYRTGRGRFMMRAKAGTETFNKDRTAIVVTEIPYQVNKARLIERIAELVNNKDIEDISDIRDESDRDGMRIVIELKRGAEPQIVLNKLYKHTQMQESFSMILLAVANNQPKEMGLIQALQHFIDHRVDVVRRRTSYLLQKAKDREHILEGYLTALDHLDNVITIIRGSANRADARENLVAYFGGKKIDINTEGRAPKLNADKPFTAIQAEAILELQLHRLTKLSLDEISKELAQVRDNIAEYESILASEKKLRGVIIKELEEVKKQYGDERRTQIEDEAAEIVLEDLIVDEQVAVTVSHSGYMKRTPISTYRMQRRGGTGRTGMKTRDEDFVEHLFIASTHAYILIFTNTGRVYWLKVYEIPDISAAGKGKHVGNLVGLQPGETVRTMLAVRRLDAEGKHIFFATRNGLVKKTELKDFSHVRSNGIYAISIEQGDELVAASVTDGQQIIFLATHEGQAIRFDEEDVRPMGRQAYGVWGIRMEKGDYLVGMATTAKDAKKAEAEAAKAAAEAGLPEATATDETLPLKGSLILSVTENGYGKRTAAEEYRLQGRGGSGVINVKTTERNGKVVGIAQVTEKSEVMLISQYGKIIRMDSTTIRESGRAAQGVRLLNLEAGDRVAAAVVLAPGEEPSTNGTLIQ
;
A
#
# COMPACT_ATOMS: atom_id res chain seq x y z
N ASP A 1 -17.22 -52.55 3.72
CA ASP A 1 -17.63 -53.93 4.05
C ASP A 1 -17.71 -54.20 5.57
N ASP A 2 -17.53 -53.16 6.40
CA ASP A 2 -17.57 -53.15 7.88
C ASP A 2 -16.55 -54.12 8.55
N SER A 3 -15.48 -54.51 7.85
CA SER A 3 -14.44 -55.39 8.41
C SER A 3 -13.43 -54.62 9.26
N GLU A 4 -13.28 -53.33 9.04
CA GLU A 4 -12.34 -52.48 9.74
C GLU A 4 -13.00 -51.18 10.25
N ILE A 5 -12.47 -50.60 11.32
CA ILE A 5 -12.98 -49.36 11.92
C ILE A 5 -11.93 -48.31 11.78
N GLU A 6 -12.30 -47.14 11.21
CA GLU A 6 -11.45 -45.95 11.12
C GLU A 6 -12.04 -44.76 11.90
N PRO A 7 -11.24 -43.84 12.32
CA PRO A 7 -11.75 -42.65 13.01
C PRO A 7 -12.43 -41.69 12.02
N ASP A 8 -13.60 -41.16 12.37
CA ASP A 8 -14.27 -40.09 11.59
C ASP A 8 -13.40 -38.83 11.46
N VAL A 9 -12.63 -38.51 12.48
CA VAL A 9 -11.70 -37.38 12.51
C VAL A 9 -10.34 -37.85 12.99
N LEU A 10 -9.29 -37.55 12.22
CA LEU A 10 -7.92 -37.94 12.56
C LEU A 10 -7.47 -37.28 13.86
N PRO A 11 -6.80 -38.03 14.77
CA PRO A 11 -6.32 -37.53 16.05
C PRO A 11 -5.02 -36.73 15.90
N THR A 12 -5.03 -35.65 15.12
CA THR A 12 -3.84 -34.82 14.88
C THR A 12 -3.38 -34.09 16.14
N ARG A 13 -2.06 -33.87 16.29
CA ARG A 13 -1.48 -33.14 17.41
C ARG A 13 -1.53 -31.63 17.26
N ILE A 14 -1.75 -31.12 16.04
CA ILE A 14 -1.78 -29.71 15.69
C ILE A 14 -3.13 -29.36 15.06
N PRO A 15 -3.54 -28.07 15.04
CA PRO A 15 -4.71 -27.61 14.29
C PRO A 15 -4.44 -27.64 12.78
N ASN A 16 -4.40 -28.84 12.19
CA ASN A 16 -3.96 -29.06 10.81
C ASN A 16 -4.75 -28.24 9.78
N LEU A 17 -6.06 -28.05 10.01
CA LEU A 17 -6.92 -27.24 9.14
C LEU A 17 -6.43 -25.80 9.02
N LEU A 18 -5.94 -25.21 10.10
CA LEU A 18 -5.41 -23.83 10.11
C LEU A 18 -3.96 -23.77 9.62
N VAL A 19 -3.12 -24.74 10.01
CA VAL A 19 -1.69 -24.75 9.64
C VAL A 19 -1.52 -24.98 8.15
N ASN A 20 -2.17 -26.01 7.58
CA ASN A 20 -2.03 -26.32 6.16
C ASN A 20 -3.06 -25.62 5.27
N GLY A 21 -4.14 -25.12 5.84
CA GLY A 21 -5.25 -24.57 5.08
C GLY A 21 -6.08 -25.63 4.36
N SER A 22 -7.09 -25.15 3.67
CA SER A 22 -7.98 -25.99 2.83
C SER A 22 -8.60 -25.15 1.73
N ASP A 23 -8.72 -25.71 0.53
CA ASP A 23 -9.40 -25.10 -0.60
C ASP A 23 -10.34 -26.15 -1.23
N GLY A 24 -11.61 -25.80 -1.37
CA GLY A 24 -12.60 -26.72 -1.92
C GLY A 24 -13.90 -26.05 -2.32
N ILE A 25 -14.47 -26.51 -3.42
CA ILE A 25 -15.71 -25.99 -3.97
C ILE A 25 -16.75 -27.12 -3.97
N ALA A 26 -17.86 -26.88 -3.30
CA ALA A 26 -19.03 -27.76 -3.29
C ALA A 26 -20.26 -27.06 -3.88
N VAL A 27 -21.36 -27.79 -4.03
CA VAL A 27 -22.60 -27.18 -4.49
C VAL A 27 -23.20 -26.32 -3.39
N GLY A 28 -23.32 -25.03 -3.66
CA GLY A 28 -23.91 -24.06 -2.73
C GLY A 28 -22.97 -23.55 -1.62
N MET A 29 -21.73 -24.05 -1.51
CA MET A 29 -20.74 -23.61 -0.51
C MET A 29 -19.30 -23.80 -0.99
N ALA A 30 -18.39 -23.00 -0.46
CA ALA A 30 -16.97 -23.14 -0.72
C ALA A 30 -16.18 -22.89 0.57
N THR A 31 -15.05 -23.56 0.70
CA THR A 31 -14.05 -23.26 1.74
C THR A 31 -12.77 -22.75 1.09
N LYS A 32 -12.16 -21.74 1.69
CA LYS A 32 -10.85 -21.22 1.29
C LYS A 32 -10.12 -20.74 2.53
N ILE A 33 -9.48 -21.66 3.22
CA ILE A 33 -8.74 -21.44 4.45
C ILE A 33 -7.26 -21.33 4.08
N PRO A 34 -6.61 -20.18 4.29
CA PRO A 34 -5.19 -20.04 4.02
C PRO A 34 -4.35 -20.79 5.04
N PRO A 35 -3.12 -21.22 4.68
CA PRO A 35 -2.17 -21.75 5.64
C PRO A 35 -1.70 -20.67 6.63
N HIS A 36 -1.29 -21.11 7.82
CA HIS A 36 -0.80 -20.25 8.90
C HIS A 36 0.51 -20.79 9.47
N ASN A 37 1.27 -19.92 10.10
CA ASN A 37 2.49 -20.30 10.77
C ASN A 37 2.22 -21.24 11.94
N LEU A 38 2.96 -22.37 11.99
CA LEU A 38 2.78 -23.40 13.01
C LEU A 38 2.99 -22.85 14.42
N THR A 39 4.07 -22.08 14.62
CA THR A 39 4.41 -21.50 15.92
C THR A 39 3.30 -20.57 16.42
N GLU A 40 2.79 -19.69 15.56
CA GLU A 40 1.72 -18.75 15.91
C GLU A 40 0.40 -19.44 16.28
N ILE A 41 0.00 -20.45 15.51
CA ILE A 41 -1.23 -21.21 15.76
C ILE A 41 -1.13 -22.06 17.03
N VAL A 42 0.03 -22.68 17.28
CA VAL A 42 0.27 -23.45 18.49
C VAL A 42 0.24 -22.54 19.73
N GLU A 43 0.85 -21.36 19.68
CA GLU A 43 0.79 -20.39 20.78
C GLU A 43 -0.64 -19.90 21.06
N ALA A 44 -1.42 -19.66 20.02
CA ALA A 44 -2.84 -19.32 20.14
C ALA A 44 -3.65 -20.46 20.80
N ALA A 45 -3.39 -21.72 20.40
CA ALA A 45 -4.04 -22.88 20.98
C ALA A 45 -3.66 -23.04 22.46
N ILE A 46 -2.38 -22.91 22.83
CA ILE A 46 -1.93 -22.95 24.24
C ILE A 46 -2.61 -21.84 25.06
N THR A 47 -2.72 -20.64 24.50
CA THR A 47 -3.39 -19.51 25.17
C THR A 47 -4.86 -19.84 25.47
N LEU A 48 -5.60 -20.42 24.51
CA LEU A 48 -7.00 -20.83 24.69
C LEU A 48 -7.15 -22.02 25.64
N VAL A 49 -6.21 -22.96 25.65
CA VAL A 49 -6.21 -24.07 26.62
C VAL A 49 -6.05 -23.55 28.07
N ASN A 50 -5.18 -22.54 28.25
CA ASN A 50 -4.97 -21.91 29.56
C ASN A 50 -6.12 -20.97 29.94
N ASN A 51 -6.67 -20.22 29.01
CA ASN A 51 -7.76 -19.28 29.22
C ASN A 51 -8.87 -19.47 28.15
N PRO A 52 -9.85 -20.35 28.41
CA PRO A 52 -10.95 -20.60 27.47
C PRO A 52 -11.83 -19.36 27.17
N ALA A 53 -11.74 -18.31 28.00
CA ALA A 53 -12.47 -17.05 27.82
C ALA A 53 -11.68 -16.00 27.04
N ALA A 54 -10.47 -16.32 26.55
CA ALA A 54 -9.63 -15.39 25.80
C ALA A 54 -10.38 -14.85 24.57
N GLN A 55 -10.27 -13.52 24.36
CA GLN A 55 -10.91 -12.81 23.27
C GLN A 55 -9.98 -12.69 22.05
N LEU A 56 -10.54 -12.41 20.87
CA LEU A 56 -9.79 -12.30 19.63
C LEU A 56 -8.54 -11.39 19.72
N PRO A 57 -8.57 -10.21 20.36
CA PRO A 57 -7.38 -9.37 20.49
C PRO A 57 -6.21 -10.03 21.25
N GLU A 58 -6.49 -10.98 22.16
CA GLU A 58 -5.45 -11.72 22.88
C GLU A 58 -4.79 -12.76 21.97
N ILE A 59 -5.57 -13.43 21.13
CA ILE A 59 -5.11 -14.40 20.14
C ILE A 59 -4.31 -13.74 19.03
N LEU A 60 -4.72 -12.54 18.59
CA LEU A 60 -4.03 -11.77 17.56
C LEU A 60 -2.64 -11.24 17.97
N LYS A 61 -2.29 -11.31 19.26
CA LYS A 61 -0.91 -11.07 19.69
C LYS A 61 0.06 -12.11 19.13
N PHE A 62 -0.41 -13.33 18.95
CA PHE A 62 0.35 -14.45 18.42
C PHE A 62 0.10 -14.65 16.92
N VAL A 63 -1.17 -14.81 16.51
CA VAL A 63 -1.55 -15.02 15.11
C VAL A 63 -1.72 -13.68 14.41
N LYS A 64 -0.69 -13.27 13.68
CA LYS A 64 -0.70 -11.99 12.95
C LYS A 64 -1.53 -12.05 11.67
N GLY A 65 -1.63 -13.21 11.03
CA GLY A 65 -2.34 -13.44 9.78
C GLY A 65 -1.94 -14.74 9.11
N PRO A 66 -2.42 -15.03 7.91
CA PRO A 66 -1.97 -16.14 7.09
C PRO A 66 -0.47 -16.12 6.86
N ASP A 67 0.13 -17.29 6.69
CA ASP A 67 1.56 -17.46 6.38
C ASP A 67 1.70 -18.44 5.21
N PHE A 68 2.03 -17.90 4.05
CA PHE A 68 2.06 -18.67 2.81
C PHE A 68 3.45 -19.32 2.59
N PRO A 69 3.51 -20.56 2.08
CA PRO A 69 4.77 -21.23 1.77
C PRO A 69 5.56 -20.51 0.66
N THR A 70 4.88 -19.73 -0.18
CA THR A 70 5.49 -18.89 -1.23
C THR A 70 5.89 -17.51 -0.73
N ALA A 71 5.78 -17.24 0.58
CA ALA A 71 6.04 -15.94 1.19
C ALA A 71 5.17 -14.81 0.60
N GLY A 72 5.76 -13.76 0.05
CA GLY A 72 5.03 -12.61 -0.49
C GLY A 72 4.60 -11.62 0.59
N ILE A 73 3.83 -10.62 0.18
CA ILE A 73 3.38 -9.52 1.04
C ILE A 73 1.86 -9.51 1.07
N ILE A 74 1.28 -9.44 2.27
CA ILE A 74 -0.16 -9.19 2.47
C ILE A 74 -0.34 -7.70 2.77
N HIS A 75 -1.24 -7.06 2.04
CA HIS A 75 -1.69 -5.69 2.29
C HIS A 75 -3.10 -5.68 2.85
N GLY A 76 -3.30 -4.95 3.96
CA GLY A 76 -4.60 -4.78 4.58
C GLY A 76 -4.87 -5.74 5.73
N LYS A 77 -4.63 -5.30 6.98
CA LYS A 77 -4.94 -6.05 8.20
C LYS A 77 -6.44 -6.16 8.49
N ALA A 78 -7.23 -5.19 8.00
CA ALA A 78 -8.67 -5.13 8.26
C ALA A 78 -9.41 -6.38 7.75
N GLY A 79 -9.10 -6.84 6.53
CA GLY A 79 -9.70 -8.03 5.96
C GLY A 79 -9.33 -9.33 6.69
N ILE A 80 -8.09 -9.43 7.22
CA ILE A 80 -7.67 -10.55 8.08
C ILE A 80 -8.44 -10.54 9.39
N PHE A 81 -8.53 -9.39 10.04
CA PHE A 81 -9.27 -9.23 11.30
C PHE A 81 -10.74 -9.61 11.14
N GLU A 82 -11.37 -9.16 10.04
CA GLU A 82 -12.75 -9.50 9.75
C GLU A 82 -12.94 -11.00 9.52
N ALA A 83 -12.05 -11.64 8.75
CA ALA A 83 -12.08 -13.08 8.53
C ALA A 83 -11.93 -13.86 9.84
N TYR A 84 -11.03 -13.47 10.73
CA TYR A 84 -10.86 -14.13 12.02
C TYR A 84 -12.03 -13.92 12.98
N ARG A 85 -12.75 -12.81 12.84
CA ARG A 85 -13.94 -12.52 13.62
C ARG A 85 -15.18 -13.24 13.12
N THR A 86 -15.42 -13.20 11.80
CA THR A 86 -16.69 -13.64 11.19
C THR A 86 -16.61 -14.98 10.45
N GLY A 87 -15.42 -15.39 10.04
CA GLY A 87 -15.19 -16.50 9.13
C GLY A 87 -15.02 -16.09 7.67
N ARG A 88 -15.29 -14.81 7.32
CA ARG A 88 -15.10 -14.26 5.97
C ARG A 88 -14.34 -12.96 5.98
N GLY A 89 -13.42 -12.81 5.02
CA GLY A 89 -12.67 -11.56 4.81
C GLY A 89 -11.91 -11.59 3.50
N ARG A 90 -11.44 -10.43 3.07
CA ARG A 90 -10.66 -10.29 1.84
C ARG A 90 -9.46 -9.40 2.10
N PHE A 91 -8.31 -9.80 1.59
CA PHE A 91 -7.06 -9.03 1.62
C PHE A 91 -6.32 -9.17 0.29
N MET A 92 -5.37 -8.26 0.07
CA MET A 92 -4.54 -8.28 -1.15
C MET A 92 -3.22 -8.96 -0.86
N MET A 93 -2.77 -9.80 -1.80
CA MET A 93 -1.42 -10.37 -1.81
C MET A 93 -0.62 -9.73 -2.93
N ARG A 94 0.63 -9.39 -2.67
CA ARG A 94 1.58 -8.86 -3.65
C ARG A 94 2.83 -9.69 -3.73
N ALA A 95 3.39 -9.75 -4.94
CA ALA A 95 4.73 -10.24 -5.17
C ALA A 95 5.76 -9.33 -4.48
N LYS A 96 6.83 -9.91 -3.97
CA LYS A 96 7.98 -9.16 -3.49
C LYS A 96 8.91 -8.87 -4.65
N ALA A 97 9.08 -7.60 -4.96
CA ALA A 97 9.90 -7.13 -6.06
C ALA A 97 10.85 -6.04 -5.57
N GLY A 98 12.08 -6.08 -6.07
CA GLY A 98 13.11 -5.08 -5.87
C GLY A 98 13.62 -4.54 -7.19
N THR A 99 14.43 -3.49 -7.15
CA THR A 99 15.09 -2.92 -8.33
C THR A 99 16.59 -3.17 -8.24
N GLU A 100 17.19 -3.66 -9.32
CA GLU A 100 18.62 -3.87 -9.44
C GLU A 100 19.16 -3.12 -10.67
N THR A 101 20.32 -2.48 -10.53
CA THR A 101 21.03 -1.85 -11.66
C THR A 101 22.09 -2.80 -12.16
N PHE A 102 22.00 -3.24 -13.41
CA PHE A 102 22.90 -4.27 -13.96
C PHE A 102 23.89 -3.75 -15.01
N ASN A 103 23.69 -2.54 -15.55
CA ASN A 103 24.65 -1.83 -16.40
C ASN A 103 24.56 -0.33 -16.09
N LYS A 104 25.60 0.45 -16.46
CA LYS A 104 25.75 1.87 -16.10
C LYS A 104 24.49 2.75 -16.26
N ASP A 105 23.45 2.31 -17.00
CA ASP A 105 22.21 3.05 -17.27
C ASP A 105 20.98 2.13 -17.45
N ARG A 106 21.00 0.89 -16.98
CA ARG A 106 19.85 -0.03 -17.10
C ARG A 106 19.46 -0.59 -15.77
N THR A 107 18.18 -0.55 -15.47
CA THR A 107 17.57 -1.08 -14.26
C THR A 107 16.70 -2.28 -14.61
N ALA A 108 16.66 -3.27 -13.75
CA ALA A 108 15.72 -4.38 -13.81
C ALA A 108 14.86 -4.43 -12.57
N ILE A 109 13.62 -4.87 -12.73
CA ILE A 109 12.76 -5.27 -11.63
C ILE A 109 12.99 -6.76 -11.40
N VAL A 110 13.37 -7.14 -10.18
CA VAL A 110 13.63 -8.53 -9.78
C VAL A 110 12.54 -8.98 -8.83
N VAL A 111 11.78 -10.00 -9.22
CA VAL A 111 10.72 -10.60 -8.43
C VAL A 111 11.25 -11.86 -7.76
N THR A 112 11.28 -11.88 -6.44
CA THR A 112 11.78 -13.00 -5.62
C THR A 112 10.68 -13.85 -5.00
N GLU A 113 9.49 -13.31 -4.84
CA GLU A 113 8.33 -14.01 -4.26
C GLU A 113 7.07 -13.62 -5.04
N ILE A 114 6.18 -14.58 -5.28
CA ILE A 114 4.89 -14.35 -5.96
C ILE A 114 3.72 -14.72 -5.04
N PRO A 115 2.52 -14.18 -5.27
CA PRO A 115 1.34 -14.51 -4.49
C PRO A 115 1.05 -16.01 -4.47
N TYR A 116 0.51 -16.50 -3.37
CA TYR A 116 0.14 -17.90 -3.18
C TYR A 116 -0.82 -18.38 -4.28
N GLN A 117 -0.60 -19.60 -4.79
CA GLN A 117 -1.35 -20.24 -5.88
C GLN A 117 -1.18 -19.59 -7.28
N VAL A 118 -0.34 -18.58 -7.44
CA VAL A 118 -0.01 -18.02 -8.77
C VAL A 118 0.98 -18.93 -9.49
N ASN A 119 0.69 -19.24 -10.74
CA ASN A 119 1.59 -20.02 -11.60
C ASN A 119 2.64 -19.09 -12.23
N LYS A 120 3.93 -19.32 -11.93
CA LYS A 120 5.05 -18.52 -12.41
C LYS A 120 5.12 -18.42 -13.93
N ALA A 121 4.96 -19.53 -14.64
CA ALA A 121 5.05 -19.55 -16.10
C ALA A 121 3.93 -18.70 -16.75
N ARG A 122 2.68 -18.87 -16.28
CA ARG A 122 1.56 -18.04 -16.75
C ARG A 122 1.71 -16.57 -16.43
N LEU A 123 2.30 -16.24 -15.28
CA LEU A 123 2.61 -14.86 -14.93
C LEU A 123 3.59 -14.24 -15.92
N ILE A 124 4.69 -14.95 -16.25
CA ILE A 124 5.68 -14.52 -17.24
C ILE A 124 5.05 -14.35 -18.62
N GLU A 125 4.27 -15.33 -19.08
CA GLU A 125 3.51 -15.25 -20.34
C GLU A 125 2.59 -14.03 -20.37
N ARG A 126 1.86 -13.76 -19.29
CA ARG A 126 0.98 -12.59 -19.21
C ARG A 126 1.73 -11.27 -19.28
N ILE A 127 2.91 -11.17 -18.64
CA ILE A 127 3.75 -9.98 -18.75
C ILE A 127 4.23 -9.81 -20.19
N ALA A 128 4.66 -10.88 -20.85
CA ALA A 128 5.10 -10.85 -22.25
C ALA A 128 3.96 -10.43 -23.20
N GLU A 129 2.71 -10.89 -22.98
CA GLU A 129 1.55 -10.42 -23.73
C GLU A 129 1.33 -8.92 -23.61
N LEU A 130 1.41 -8.34 -22.39
CA LEU A 130 1.25 -6.90 -22.16
C LEU A 130 2.33 -6.08 -22.86
N VAL A 131 3.56 -6.61 -22.96
CA VAL A 131 4.65 -5.98 -23.70
C VAL A 131 4.39 -6.05 -25.22
N ASN A 132 3.98 -7.19 -25.73
CA ASN A 132 3.69 -7.38 -27.16
C ASN A 132 2.50 -6.53 -27.62
N ASN A 133 1.48 -6.38 -26.79
CA ASN A 133 0.29 -5.56 -27.05
C ASN A 133 0.56 -4.06 -26.85
N LYS A 134 1.76 -3.67 -26.39
CA LYS A 134 2.15 -2.29 -26.07
C LYS A 134 1.37 -1.65 -24.90
N ASP A 135 0.79 -2.46 -24.03
CA ASP A 135 0.16 -1.97 -22.79
C ASP A 135 1.23 -1.53 -21.78
N ILE A 136 2.42 -2.16 -21.83
CA ILE A 136 3.62 -1.79 -21.06
C ILE A 136 4.80 -1.70 -22.05
N GLU A 137 5.14 -0.50 -22.47
CA GLU A 137 6.21 -0.29 -23.47
C GLU A 137 7.62 -0.24 -22.87
N ASP A 138 7.75 -0.08 -21.55
CA ASP A 138 9.01 0.21 -20.86
C ASP A 138 9.87 -1.02 -20.55
N ILE A 139 9.37 -2.22 -20.83
CA ILE A 139 10.08 -3.49 -20.64
C ILE A 139 10.86 -3.84 -21.91
N SER A 140 12.13 -4.25 -21.76
CA SER A 140 13.00 -4.68 -22.86
C SER A 140 13.15 -6.18 -22.95
N ASP A 141 13.21 -6.91 -21.82
CA ASP A 141 13.36 -8.36 -21.78
C ASP A 141 12.83 -8.95 -20.47
N ILE A 142 12.47 -10.22 -20.47
CA ILE A 142 11.96 -10.95 -19.31
C ILE A 142 12.66 -12.31 -19.26
N ARG A 143 13.29 -12.64 -18.12
CA ARG A 143 13.98 -13.92 -17.92
C ARG A 143 13.56 -14.57 -16.61
N ASP A 144 13.46 -15.88 -16.65
CA ASP A 144 13.33 -16.72 -15.45
C ASP A 144 14.74 -17.22 -15.06
N GLU A 145 15.29 -16.67 -14.01
CA GLU A 145 16.60 -17.03 -13.46
C GLU A 145 16.46 -17.85 -12.15
N SER A 146 15.29 -18.44 -11.92
CA SER A 146 15.04 -19.24 -10.73
C SER A 146 15.91 -20.49 -10.72
N ASP A 147 16.51 -20.79 -9.58
CA ASP A 147 17.39 -21.95 -9.37
C ASP A 147 17.09 -22.65 -8.03
N ARG A 148 18.06 -23.40 -7.49
CA ARG A 148 17.93 -24.14 -6.21
C ARG A 148 17.91 -23.20 -5.00
N ASP A 149 18.47 -22.00 -5.14
CA ASP A 149 18.55 -21.01 -4.06
C ASP A 149 17.26 -20.21 -3.93
N GLY A 150 16.42 -20.21 -4.98
CA GLY A 150 15.10 -19.57 -4.92
C GLY A 150 14.52 -19.12 -6.25
N MET A 151 13.37 -18.47 -6.14
CA MET A 151 12.70 -17.86 -7.29
C MET A 151 13.34 -16.51 -7.64
N ARG A 152 13.58 -16.31 -8.94
CA ARG A 152 14.12 -15.05 -9.46
C ARG A 152 13.58 -14.81 -10.87
N ILE A 153 12.65 -13.87 -11.01
CA ILE A 153 12.17 -13.40 -12.31
C ILE A 153 12.78 -12.01 -12.54
N VAL A 154 13.53 -11.85 -13.61
CA VAL A 154 14.21 -10.60 -13.97
C VAL A 154 13.47 -9.94 -15.13
N ILE A 155 13.00 -8.72 -14.90
CA ILE A 155 12.29 -7.90 -15.88
C ILE A 155 13.16 -6.69 -16.19
N GLU A 156 13.87 -6.73 -17.32
CA GLU A 156 14.76 -5.66 -17.75
C GLU A 156 13.96 -4.47 -18.31
N LEU A 157 14.30 -3.27 -17.86
CA LEU A 157 13.66 -2.06 -18.31
C LEU A 157 14.43 -1.39 -19.46
N LYS A 158 13.71 -0.64 -20.29
CA LYS A 158 14.31 0.23 -21.30
C LYS A 158 15.03 1.39 -20.61
N ARG A 159 16.01 1.98 -21.31
CA ARG A 159 16.75 3.14 -20.81
C ARG A 159 15.80 4.31 -20.56
N GLY A 160 15.85 4.90 -19.36
CA GLY A 160 15.01 6.02 -18.96
C GLY A 160 13.60 5.63 -18.47
N ALA A 161 13.29 4.34 -18.37
CA ALA A 161 12.03 3.89 -17.78
C ALA A 161 12.06 4.05 -16.25
N GLU A 162 10.96 4.49 -15.66
CA GLU A 162 10.79 4.63 -14.20
C GLU A 162 10.35 3.29 -13.60
N PRO A 163 11.18 2.61 -12.78
CA PRO A 163 10.90 1.27 -12.29
C PRO A 163 9.60 1.18 -11.48
N GLN A 164 9.30 2.21 -10.67
CA GLN A 164 8.11 2.20 -9.82
C GLN A 164 6.82 2.24 -10.64
N ILE A 165 6.80 2.99 -11.72
CA ILE A 165 5.64 3.09 -12.62
C ILE A 165 5.40 1.76 -13.33
N VAL A 166 6.48 1.12 -13.82
CA VAL A 166 6.36 -0.20 -14.45
C VAL A 166 5.87 -1.23 -13.45
N LEU A 167 6.40 -1.22 -12.22
CA LEU A 167 5.97 -2.11 -11.15
C LEU A 167 4.48 -1.92 -10.80
N ASN A 168 4.00 -0.67 -10.72
CA ASN A 168 2.60 -0.37 -10.48
C ASN A 168 1.69 -0.86 -11.63
N LYS A 169 2.13 -0.72 -12.88
CA LYS A 169 1.43 -1.30 -14.05
C LYS A 169 1.37 -2.82 -13.97
N LEU A 170 2.47 -3.48 -13.57
CA LEU A 170 2.52 -4.93 -13.39
C LEU A 170 1.57 -5.38 -12.28
N TYR A 171 1.53 -4.72 -11.14
CA TYR A 171 0.56 -5.02 -10.07
C TYR A 171 -0.88 -4.86 -10.52
N LYS A 172 -1.19 -3.86 -11.33
CA LYS A 172 -2.55 -3.59 -11.82
C LYS A 172 -3.03 -4.57 -12.88
N HIS A 173 -2.16 -5.05 -13.76
CA HIS A 173 -2.53 -5.80 -14.97
C HIS A 173 -2.14 -7.27 -14.94
N THR A 174 -1.45 -7.74 -13.89
CA THR A 174 -0.98 -9.11 -13.76
C THR A 174 -1.28 -9.70 -12.39
N GLN A 175 -1.06 -11.00 -12.23
CA GLN A 175 -1.16 -11.70 -10.96
C GLN A 175 0.02 -11.44 -9.99
N MET A 176 0.87 -10.45 -10.27
CA MET A 176 1.82 -9.94 -9.27
C MET A 176 1.08 -9.30 -8.07
N GLN A 177 -0.15 -8.91 -8.24
CA GLN A 177 -1.08 -8.57 -7.17
C GLN A 177 -2.38 -9.36 -7.38
N GLU A 178 -2.83 -10.06 -6.34
CA GLU A 178 -4.03 -10.90 -6.38
C GLU A 178 -4.81 -10.76 -5.08
N SER A 179 -6.14 -10.80 -5.16
CA SER A 179 -6.98 -10.77 -3.97
C SER A 179 -7.24 -12.17 -3.44
N PHE A 180 -7.06 -12.38 -2.14
CA PHE A 180 -7.42 -13.61 -1.46
C PHE A 180 -8.72 -13.41 -0.67
N SER A 181 -9.75 -14.19 -1.02
CA SER A 181 -11.01 -14.24 -0.27
C SER A 181 -10.95 -15.41 0.70
N MET A 182 -10.81 -15.11 1.99
CA MET A 182 -10.76 -16.11 3.05
C MET A 182 -12.18 -16.52 3.45
N ILE A 183 -12.44 -17.83 3.48
CA ILE A 183 -13.70 -18.44 3.90
C ILE A 183 -13.37 -19.60 4.81
N LEU A 184 -13.57 -19.42 6.12
CA LEU A 184 -13.33 -20.46 7.13
C LEU A 184 -14.60 -21.32 7.31
N LEU A 185 -14.92 -22.11 6.31
CA LEU A 185 -16.01 -23.06 6.37
C LEU A 185 -15.44 -24.47 6.58
N ALA A 186 -15.88 -25.14 7.62
CA ALA A 186 -15.52 -26.53 7.90
C ALA A 186 -16.72 -27.32 8.45
N VAL A 187 -16.63 -28.64 8.42
CA VAL A 187 -17.65 -29.51 9.00
C VAL A 187 -17.36 -29.66 10.52
N ALA A 188 -18.28 -29.18 11.32
CA ALA A 188 -18.25 -29.35 12.78
C ALA A 188 -19.54 -30.05 13.24
N ASN A 189 -19.41 -31.15 13.96
CA ASN A 189 -20.54 -31.97 14.40
C ASN A 189 -21.47 -32.43 13.23
N ASN A 190 -20.86 -32.87 12.15
CA ASN A 190 -21.53 -33.32 10.92
C ASN A 190 -22.35 -32.24 10.20
N GLN A 191 -22.09 -30.95 10.50
CA GLN A 191 -22.76 -29.83 9.82
C GLN A 191 -21.71 -28.85 9.27
N PRO A 192 -21.87 -28.35 8.04
CA PRO A 192 -21.02 -27.29 7.52
C PRO A 192 -21.28 -26.02 8.31
N LYS A 193 -20.21 -25.42 8.83
CA LYS A 193 -20.28 -24.23 9.66
C LYS A 193 -19.18 -23.25 9.27
N GLU A 194 -19.58 -22.02 9.05
CA GLU A 194 -18.67 -20.89 8.92
C GLU A 194 -18.31 -20.39 10.32
N MET A 195 -17.02 -20.25 10.61
CA MET A 195 -16.58 -19.98 11.96
C MET A 195 -15.38 -19.03 12.00
N GLY A 196 -15.26 -18.22 13.04
CA GLY A 196 -14.06 -17.40 13.31
C GLY A 196 -12.88 -18.25 13.81
N LEU A 197 -11.71 -17.60 13.90
CA LEU A 197 -10.46 -18.26 14.33
C LEU A 197 -10.57 -18.91 15.71
N ILE A 198 -11.16 -18.23 16.69
CA ILE A 198 -11.34 -18.77 18.05
C ILE A 198 -12.19 -20.03 18.03
N GLN A 199 -13.29 -20.03 17.28
CA GLN A 199 -14.18 -21.19 17.18
C GLN A 199 -13.48 -22.39 16.55
N ALA A 200 -12.69 -22.15 15.50
CA ALA A 200 -11.91 -23.20 14.85
C ALA A 200 -10.87 -23.81 15.79
N LEU A 201 -10.15 -22.98 16.56
CA LEU A 201 -9.22 -23.44 17.58
C LEU A 201 -9.93 -24.17 18.74
N GLN A 202 -11.11 -23.69 19.16
CA GLN A 202 -11.88 -24.35 20.23
C GLN A 202 -12.32 -25.75 19.81
N HIS A 203 -12.82 -25.94 18.59
CA HIS A 203 -13.18 -27.27 18.06
C HIS A 203 -11.97 -28.22 18.03
N PHE A 204 -10.80 -27.72 17.69
CA PHE A 204 -9.56 -28.50 17.79
C PHE A 204 -9.24 -28.89 19.23
N ILE A 205 -9.32 -27.94 20.19
CA ILE A 205 -9.03 -28.18 21.59
C ILE A 205 -9.99 -29.20 22.19
N ASP A 206 -11.30 -29.07 21.90
CA ASP A 206 -12.33 -30.00 22.37
C ASP A 206 -12.06 -31.41 21.85
N HIS A 207 -11.71 -31.54 20.57
CA HIS A 207 -11.33 -32.83 19.99
C HIS A 207 -10.04 -33.39 20.65
N ARG A 208 -9.03 -32.54 20.92
CA ARG A 208 -7.80 -32.98 21.61
C ARG A 208 -8.10 -33.47 23.03
N VAL A 209 -8.97 -32.78 23.77
CA VAL A 209 -9.40 -33.22 25.12
C VAL A 209 -10.00 -34.62 25.06
N ASP A 210 -10.89 -34.86 24.09
CA ASP A 210 -11.51 -36.19 23.91
C ASP A 210 -10.49 -37.26 23.52
N VAL A 211 -9.62 -36.95 22.56
CA VAL A 211 -8.56 -37.87 22.10
C VAL A 211 -7.60 -38.24 23.27
N VAL A 212 -7.14 -37.23 24.01
CA VAL A 212 -6.23 -37.48 25.19
C VAL A 212 -6.93 -38.27 26.25
N ARG A 213 -8.22 -38.00 26.54
CA ARG A 213 -9.02 -38.76 27.51
C ARG A 213 -9.15 -40.23 27.09
N ARG A 214 -9.55 -40.50 25.84
CA ARG A 214 -9.68 -41.87 25.32
C ARG A 214 -8.34 -42.61 25.29
N ARG A 215 -7.28 -41.96 24.83
CA ARG A 215 -5.93 -42.51 24.82
C ARG A 215 -5.45 -42.87 26.24
N THR A 216 -5.63 -41.96 27.20
CA THR A 216 -5.22 -42.18 28.61
C THR A 216 -6.04 -43.28 29.25
N SER A 217 -7.35 -43.36 28.97
CA SER A 217 -8.20 -44.47 29.45
C SER A 217 -7.75 -45.83 28.90
N TYR A 218 -7.40 -45.89 27.63
CA TYR A 218 -6.86 -47.08 26.99
C TYR A 218 -5.51 -47.51 27.61
N LEU A 219 -4.61 -46.53 27.78
CA LEU A 219 -3.29 -46.79 28.43
C LEU A 219 -3.43 -47.22 29.87
N LEU A 220 -4.38 -46.62 30.60
CA LEU A 220 -4.70 -47.02 31.97
C LEU A 220 -5.19 -48.49 32.03
N GLN A 221 -6.12 -48.84 31.15
CA GLN A 221 -6.61 -50.22 31.11
C GLN A 221 -5.49 -51.21 30.78
N LYS A 222 -4.69 -50.89 29.76
CA LYS A 222 -3.53 -51.71 29.35
C LYS A 222 -2.49 -51.83 30.48
N ALA A 223 -2.26 -50.75 31.24
CA ALA A 223 -1.37 -50.79 32.40
C ALA A 223 -1.92 -51.63 33.56
N LYS A 224 -3.25 -51.55 33.85
CA LYS A 224 -3.92 -52.40 34.84
C LYS A 224 -3.88 -53.87 34.44
N ASP A 225 -4.13 -54.19 33.17
CA ASP A 225 -4.01 -55.54 32.66
C ASP A 225 -2.55 -56.08 32.82
N ARG A 226 -1.57 -55.24 32.58
CA ARG A 226 -0.15 -55.59 32.77
C ARG A 226 0.20 -55.76 34.24
N GLU A 227 -0.24 -54.85 35.13
CA GLU A 227 -0.08 -54.95 36.58
C GLU A 227 -0.62 -56.28 37.06
N HIS A 228 -1.86 -56.65 36.64
CA HIS A 228 -2.49 -57.87 37.02
C HIS A 228 -1.67 -59.13 36.66
N ILE A 229 -1.07 -59.16 35.44
CA ILE A 229 -0.18 -60.25 35.03
C ILE A 229 1.11 -60.26 35.90
N LEU A 230 1.74 -59.09 36.13
CA LEU A 230 3.00 -58.99 36.90
C LEU A 230 2.79 -59.39 38.36
N GLU A 231 1.67 -59.01 39.00
CA GLU A 231 1.31 -59.49 40.32
C GLU A 231 1.16 -61.04 40.34
N GLY A 232 0.55 -61.60 39.30
CA GLY A 232 0.48 -63.06 39.12
C GLY A 232 1.84 -63.73 39.04
N TYR A 233 2.79 -63.11 38.31
CA TYR A 233 4.16 -63.64 38.22
C TYR A 233 4.88 -63.60 39.55
N LEU A 234 4.82 -62.49 40.32
CA LEU A 234 5.46 -62.40 41.61
C LEU A 234 4.86 -63.44 42.59
N THR A 235 3.54 -63.59 42.63
CA THR A 235 2.87 -64.56 43.46
C THR A 235 3.24 -66.01 43.09
N ALA A 236 3.36 -66.30 41.76
CA ALA A 236 3.80 -67.60 41.27
C ALA A 236 5.25 -67.92 41.61
N LEU A 237 6.14 -66.91 41.56
CA LEU A 237 7.57 -67.04 41.87
C LEU A 237 7.80 -67.25 43.42
N ASP A 238 6.97 -66.63 44.28
CA ASP A 238 6.98 -66.87 45.69
C ASP A 238 6.58 -68.32 46.09
N HIS A 239 5.81 -68.99 45.20
CA HIS A 239 5.36 -70.34 45.37
C HIS A 239 5.84 -71.29 44.22
N LEU A 240 7.04 -71.05 43.69
CA LEU A 240 7.55 -71.67 42.47
C LEU A 240 7.51 -73.18 42.46
N ASP A 241 7.96 -73.83 43.57
CA ASP A 241 7.99 -75.30 43.71
C ASP A 241 6.58 -75.90 43.53
N ASN A 242 5.58 -75.24 44.09
CA ASN A 242 4.17 -75.70 44.03
C ASN A 242 3.62 -75.50 42.63
N VAL A 243 3.95 -74.38 41.96
CA VAL A 243 3.53 -74.07 40.55
C VAL A 243 4.11 -75.14 39.63
N ILE A 244 5.42 -75.49 39.74
CA ILE A 244 6.07 -76.52 38.92
C ILE A 244 5.41 -77.90 39.16
N THR A 245 5.14 -78.23 40.41
CA THR A 245 4.50 -79.49 40.74
C THR A 245 3.07 -79.60 40.17
N ILE A 246 2.31 -78.55 40.25
CA ILE A 246 0.95 -78.51 39.66
C ILE A 246 1.02 -78.65 38.15
N ILE A 247 1.89 -77.90 37.49
CA ILE A 247 2.01 -77.94 36.02
C ILE A 247 2.44 -79.36 35.55
N ARG A 248 3.38 -80.00 36.23
CA ARG A 248 3.84 -81.37 35.92
C ARG A 248 2.81 -82.46 36.25
N GLY A 249 1.99 -82.22 37.24
CA GLY A 249 0.94 -83.17 37.64
C GLY A 249 -0.34 -83.04 36.83
N SER A 250 -0.49 -82.02 36.04
CA SER A 250 -1.70 -81.81 35.24
C SER A 250 -1.64 -82.54 33.90
N ALA A 251 -2.77 -83.02 33.39
CA ALA A 251 -2.87 -83.83 32.17
C ALA A 251 -2.64 -83.03 30.89
N ASN A 252 -2.99 -81.76 30.86
CA ASN A 252 -2.84 -80.88 29.69
C ASN A 252 -2.83 -79.41 30.16
N ARG A 253 -2.63 -78.40 29.20
CA ARG A 253 -2.54 -76.98 29.50
C ARG A 253 -3.83 -76.44 30.12
N ALA A 254 -5.01 -76.90 29.70
CA ALA A 254 -6.30 -76.44 30.27
C ALA A 254 -6.48 -76.88 31.69
N ASP A 255 -6.12 -78.15 31.99
CA ASP A 255 -6.13 -78.73 33.32
C ASP A 255 -5.13 -78.03 34.26
N ALA A 256 -3.92 -77.76 33.78
CA ALA A 256 -2.90 -76.98 34.50
C ALA A 256 -3.39 -75.55 34.88
N ARG A 257 -4.10 -74.90 33.96
CA ARG A 257 -4.69 -73.56 34.19
C ARG A 257 -5.77 -73.64 35.30
N GLU A 258 -6.67 -74.61 35.22
CA GLU A 258 -7.71 -74.81 36.22
C GLU A 258 -7.17 -75.19 37.59
N ASN A 259 -6.16 -76.03 37.66
CA ASN A 259 -5.49 -76.42 38.88
C ASN A 259 -4.73 -75.25 39.51
N LEU A 260 -4.05 -74.40 38.73
CA LEU A 260 -3.41 -73.17 39.23
C LEU A 260 -4.41 -72.20 39.84
N VAL A 261 -5.54 -71.95 39.14
CA VAL A 261 -6.63 -71.08 39.62
C VAL A 261 -7.24 -71.66 40.89
N ALA A 262 -7.48 -72.97 40.95
CA ALA A 262 -8.03 -73.66 42.14
C ALA A 262 -7.10 -73.60 43.32
N TYR A 263 -5.80 -73.82 43.10
CA TYR A 263 -4.79 -73.80 44.16
C TYR A 263 -4.66 -72.41 44.78
N PHE A 264 -4.47 -71.39 44.00
CA PHE A 264 -4.36 -70.02 44.48
C PHE A 264 -5.71 -69.43 44.90
N GLY A 265 -6.84 -70.02 44.49
CA GLY A 265 -8.18 -69.70 44.96
C GLY A 265 -8.61 -70.49 46.24
N GLY A 266 -7.72 -71.19 46.82
CA GLY A 266 -7.99 -71.91 48.12
C GLY A 266 -8.75 -73.21 48.01
N LYS A 267 -8.84 -73.80 46.80
CA LYS A 267 -9.53 -75.09 46.56
C LYS A 267 -8.53 -76.24 46.69
N LYS A 268 -8.99 -77.41 47.19
CA LYS A 268 -8.19 -78.64 47.10
C LYS A 268 -8.09 -79.12 45.65
N ILE A 269 -6.88 -79.53 45.29
CA ILE A 269 -6.55 -80.09 43.97
C ILE A 269 -6.09 -81.55 44.17
N ASP A 270 -6.44 -82.44 43.23
CA ASP A 270 -6.10 -83.89 43.32
C ASP A 270 -4.68 -84.20 42.84
N ILE A 271 -3.76 -83.28 42.86
CA ILE A 271 -2.37 -83.46 42.48
C ILE A 271 -1.56 -83.73 43.76
N ASN A 272 -0.79 -84.81 43.74
CA ASN A 272 0.06 -85.21 44.83
C ASN A 272 1.24 -84.26 44.96
N THR A 273 1.08 -83.18 45.71
CA THR A 273 2.12 -82.26 46.11
C THR A 273 2.83 -82.82 47.30
N GLU A 274 4.08 -83.34 47.16
CA GLU A 274 4.85 -83.93 48.25
C GLU A 274 4.91 -82.97 49.46
N GLY A 275 4.12 -83.27 50.46
CA GLY A 275 4.35 -82.98 51.87
C GLY A 275 4.01 -81.55 52.37
N ARG A 276 3.52 -80.58 51.65
CA ARG A 276 3.05 -79.32 52.23
C ARG A 276 1.77 -78.84 51.49
N ALA A 277 0.64 -78.98 52.18
CA ALA A 277 -0.54 -78.24 51.79
C ALA A 277 -0.19 -76.75 51.76
N PRO A 278 -0.41 -76.05 50.64
CA PRO A 278 -0.08 -74.62 50.58
C PRO A 278 -0.93 -73.90 51.61
N LYS A 279 -0.30 -72.92 52.30
CA LYS A 279 -1.07 -71.96 53.08
C LYS A 279 -1.84 -71.13 52.07
N LEU A 280 -3.14 -71.44 51.98
CA LEU A 280 -4.09 -70.76 51.14
C LEU A 280 -4.09 -69.25 51.49
N ASN A 281 -3.61 -68.43 50.59
CA ASN A 281 -3.76 -67.00 50.73
C ASN A 281 -5.07 -66.62 50.02
N ALA A 282 -6.17 -66.64 50.76
CA ALA A 282 -7.52 -66.37 50.29
C ALA A 282 -7.67 -64.90 49.77
N ASP A 283 -6.72 -64.04 50.09
CA ASP A 283 -6.82 -62.60 49.84
C ASP A 283 -6.47 -62.24 48.38
N LYS A 284 -5.84 -63.13 47.57
CA LYS A 284 -5.49 -62.87 46.19
C LYS A 284 -5.65 -64.15 45.33
N PRO A 285 -6.88 -64.53 44.95
CA PRO A 285 -7.08 -65.67 44.06
C PRO A 285 -6.53 -65.38 42.66
N PHE A 286 -5.86 -66.38 42.04
CA PHE A 286 -5.45 -66.27 40.62
C PHE A 286 -6.66 -66.24 39.72
N THR A 287 -6.58 -65.37 38.72
CA THR A 287 -7.49 -65.38 37.58
C THR A 287 -7.02 -66.35 36.51
N ALA A 288 -7.90 -66.74 35.61
CA ALA A 288 -7.54 -67.54 34.45
C ALA A 288 -6.48 -66.90 33.56
N ILE A 289 -6.49 -65.55 33.48
CA ILE A 289 -5.53 -64.76 32.71
C ILE A 289 -4.13 -64.85 33.31
N GLN A 290 -4.03 -64.76 34.64
CA GLN A 290 -2.74 -64.90 35.36
C GLN A 290 -2.22 -66.33 35.21
N ALA A 291 -3.05 -67.33 35.36
CA ALA A 291 -2.67 -68.74 35.19
C ALA A 291 -2.16 -69.01 33.76
N GLU A 292 -2.84 -68.50 32.76
CA GLU A 292 -2.41 -68.62 31.36
C GLU A 292 -1.05 -67.93 31.11
N ALA A 293 -0.85 -66.71 31.63
CA ALA A 293 0.41 -65.97 31.53
C ALA A 293 1.58 -66.73 32.21
N ILE A 294 1.31 -67.42 33.34
CA ILE A 294 2.32 -68.24 34.02
C ILE A 294 2.67 -69.47 33.16
N LEU A 295 1.72 -70.11 32.54
CA LEU A 295 1.95 -71.24 31.60
C LEU A 295 2.76 -70.85 30.37
N GLU A 296 2.77 -69.60 29.98
CA GLU A 296 3.53 -69.03 28.90
C GLU A 296 4.91 -68.52 29.34
N LEU A 297 5.19 -68.53 30.65
CA LEU A 297 6.43 -67.99 31.19
C LEU A 297 7.64 -68.84 30.77
N GLN A 298 8.63 -68.25 30.16
CA GLN A 298 9.84 -68.91 29.73
C GLN A 298 10.71 -69.27 30.96
N LEU A 299 11.32 -70.48 31.02
CA LEU A 299 12.09 -70.99 32.15
C LEU A 299 13.23 -70.12 32.59
N HIS A 300 13.87 -69.36 31.67
CA HIS A 300 14.96 -68.46 32.07
C HIS A 300 14.49 -67.25 32.87
N ARG A 301 13.21 -66.91 32.85
CA ARG A 301 12.64 -65.82 33.65
C ARG A 301 12.37 -66.24 35.11
N LEU A 302 12.63 -67.47 35.47
CA LEU A 302 12.48 -67.99 36.83
C LEU A 302 13.76 -67.74 37.71
N THR A 303 14.74 -67.03 37.17
CA THR A 303 15.97 -66.71 37.91
C THR A 303 15.78 -65.51 38.87
N LYS A 304 16.61 -65.42 39.91
CA LYS A 304 16.58 -64.36 40.94
C LYS A 304 16.77 -62.96 40.31
N LEU A 305 17.53 -62.87 39.22
CA LEU A 305 17.72 -61.60 38.48
C LEU A 305 16.41 -61.15 37.80
N SER A 306 15.63 -62.09 37.29
CA SER A 306 14.32 -61.80 36.65
C SER A 306 13.26 -61.35 37.66
N LEU A 307 13.35 -61.77 38.93
CA LEU A 307 12.49 -61.27 40.02
C LEU A 307 12.66 -59.77 40.24
N ASP A 308 13.92 -59.31 40.29
CA ASP A 308 14.23 -57.90 40.46
C ASP A 308 13.74 -57.06 39.25
N GLU A 309 13.83 -57.61 38.04
CA GLU A 309 13.33 -56.98 36.78
C GLU A 309 11.80 -56.89 36.81
N ILE A 310 11.08 -57.98 37.17
CA ILE A 310 9.62 -57.98 37.25
C ILE A 310 9.13 -57.00 38.34
N SER A 311 9.83 -56.93 39.49
CA SER A 311 9.49 -56.02 40.57
C SER A 311 9.69 -54.54 40.14
N LYS A 312 10.75 -54.24 39.41
CA LYS A 312 11.01 -52.91 38.83
C LYS A 312 9.94 -52.54 37.79
N GLU A 313 9.61 -53.50 36.91
CA GLU A 313 8.56 -53.28 35.92
C GLU A 313 7.21 -53.01 36.62
N LEU A 314 6.87 -53.77 37.65
CA LEU A 314 5.62 -53.57 38.38
C LEU A 314 5.58 -52.19 39.06
N ALA A 315 6.68 -51.73 39.66
CA ALA A 315 6.76 -50.39 40.23
C ALA A 315 6.52 -49.32 39.15
N GLN A 316 7.17 -49.42 37.99
CA GLN A 316 6.98 -48.48 36.88
C GLN A 316 5.55 -48.50 36.36
N VAL A 317 4.92 -49.69 36.24
CA VAL A 317 3.53 -49.81 35.76
C VAL A 317 2.59 -49.15 36.79
N ARG A 318 2.82 -49.29 38.08
CA ARG A 318 2.03 -48.64 39.12
C ARG A 318 2.19 -47.12 39.12
N ASP A 319 3.40 -46.63 38.91
CA ASP A 319 3.61 -45.18 38.71
C ASP A 319 2.84 -44.65 37.49
N ASN A 320 2.86 -45.37 36.38
CA ASN A 320 2.10 -45.02 35.17
C ASN A 320 0.57 -45.04 35.45
N ILE A 321 0.07 -46.06 36.18
CA ILE A 321 -1.36 -46.12 36.57
C ILE A 321 -1.74 -44.89 37.40
N ALA A 322 -0.95 -44.56 38.43
CA ALA A 322 -1.19 -43.40 39.24
C ALA A 322 -1.20 -42.09 38.42
N GLU A 323 -0.26 -41.97 37.47
CA GLU A 323 -0.21 -40.83 36.58
C GLU A 323 -1.48 -40.77 35.69
N TYR A 324 -1.86 -41.85 35.01
CA TYR A 324 -3.04 -41.90 34.17
C TYR A 324 -4.34 -41.63 34.92
N GLU A 325 -4.51 -42.20 36.12
CA GLU A 325 -5.64 -41.91 36.99
C GLU A 325 -5.69 -40.45 37.41
N SER A 326 -4.54 -39.85 37.70
CA SER A 326 -4.44 -38.45 38.07
C SER A 326 -4.80 -37.50 36.89
N ILE A 327 -4.44 -37.89 35.66
CA ILE A 327 -4.78 -37.14 34.44
C ILE A 327 -6.28 -37.20 34.20
N LEU A 328 -6.89 -38.38 34.32
CA LEU A 328 -8.33 -38.59 34.12
C LEU A 328 -9.20 -37.93 35.20
N ALA A 329 -8.70 -37.85 36.41
CA ALA A 329 -9.40 -37.23 37.56
C ALA A 329 -9.37 -35.68 37.52
N SER A 330 -8.47 -35.06 36.75
CA SER A 330 -8.26 -33.61 36.76
C SER A 330 -8.24 -33.02 35.37
N GLU A 331 -9.27 -32.24 35.01
CA GLU A 331 -9.32 -31.47 33.72
C GLU A 331 -8.08 -30.60 33.55
N LYS A 332 -7.57 -29.99 34.61
CA LYS A 332 -6.36 -29.19 34.58
C LYS A 332 -5.12 -30.00 34.17
N LYS A 333 -4.97 -31.22 34.67
CA LYS A 333 -3.85 -32.11 34.32
C LYS A 333 -3.98 -32.59 32.89
N LEU A 334 -5.18 -32.94 32.43
CA LEU A 334 -5.45 -33.35 31.08
C LEU A 334 -5.10 -32.24 30.07
N ARG A 335 -5.49 -31.00 30.36
CA ARG A 335 -5.08 -29.81 29.58
C ARG A 335 -3.58 -29.57 29.62
N GLY A 336 -2.93 -29.85 30.77
CA GLY A 336 -1.46 -29.79 30.88
C GLY A 336 -0.74 -30.77 29.93
N VAL A 337 -1.30 -31.96 29.70
CA VAL A 337 -0.77 -32.92 28.71
C VAL A 337 -0.86 -32.32 27.27
N ILE A 338 -1.98 -31.70 26.93
CA ILE A 338 -2.17 -31.06 25.64
C ILE A 338 -1.14 -29.95 25.43
N ILE A 339 -0.95 -29.07 26.42
CA ILE A 339 0.03 -27.99 26.36
C ILE A 339 1.43 -28.54 26.11
N LYS A 340 1.85 -29.57 26.90
CA LYS A 340 3.16 -30.19 26.78
C LYS A 340 3.39 -30.75 25.34
N GLU A 341 2.40 -31.46 24.80
CA GLU A 341 2.47 -31.99 23.44
C GLU A 341 2.57 -30.89 22.37
N LEU A 342 1.84 -29.78 22.54
CA LEU A 342 1.90 -28.63 21.66
C LEU A 342 3.27 -27.92 21.73
N GLU A 343 3.83 -27.78 22.95
CA GLU A 343 5.19 -27.21 23.14
C GLU A 343 6.27 -28.09 22.52
N GLU A 344 6.16 -29.42 22.64
CA GLU A 344 7.06 -30.35 21.98
C GLU A 344 7.03 -30.21 20.46
N VAL A 345 5.85 -30.12 19.87
CA VAL A 345 5.69 -29.90 18.42
C VAL A 345 6.27 -28.55 18.00
N LYS A 346 5.98 -27.48 18.75
CA LYS A 346 6.55 -26.17 18.50
C LYS A 346 8.08 -26.18 18.52
N LYS A 347 8.68 -26.84 19.52
CA LYS A 347 10.14 -26.96 19.65
C LYS A 347 10.77 -27.74 18.52
N GLN A 348 10.11 -28.76 17.99
CA GLN A 348 10.65 -29.67 17.00
C GLN A 348 10.45 -29.17 15.56
N TYR A 349 9.33 -28.50 15.28
CA TYR A 349 8.88 -28.15 13.93
C TYR A 349 8.53 -26.67 13.76
N GLY A 350 8.69 -25.84 14.79
CA GLY A 350 8.42 -24.40 14.69
C GLY A 350 9.38 -23.72 13.73
N ASP A 351 8.85 -22.86 12.88
CA ASP A 351 9.57 -22.05 11.92
C ASP A 351 9.19 -20.56 12.04
N GLU A 352 10.00 -19.71 11.41
CA GLU A 352 9.75 -18.28 11.33
C GLU A 352 8.69 -17.97 10.27
N ARG A 353 7.97 -16.87 10.46
CA ARG A 353 7.01 -16.35 9.48
C ARG A 353 7.70 -15.98 8.18
N ARG A 354 7.14 -16.41 7.06
CA ARG A 354 7.64 -16.13 5.70
C ARG A 354 6.94 -14.93 5.07
N THR A 355 5.62 -14.85 5.22
CA THR A 355 4.80 -13.81 4.60
C THR A 355 4.87 -12.51 5.40
N GLN A 356 5.21 -11.41 4.76
CA GLN A 356 5.17 -10.07 5.35
C GLN A 356 3.74 -9.54 5.38
N ILE A 357 3.39 -8.80 6.43
CA ILE A 357 2.06 -8.16 6.55
C ILE A 357 2.27 -6.67 6.74
N GLU A 358 1.78 -5.90 5.77
CA GLU A 358 1.84 -4.45 5.76
C GLU A 358 0.46 -3.84 5.98
N ASP A 359 0.42 -2.58 6.38
CA ASP A 359 -0.83 -1.82 6.45
C ASP A 359 -1.42 -1.64 5.05
N GLU A 360 -2.70 -1.26 4.97
CA GLU A 360 -3.39 -1.13 3.70
C GLU A 360 -2.59 -0.28 2.72
N ALA A 361 -2.19 -0.85 1.60
CA ALA A 361 -1.69 -0.06 0.49
C ALA A 361 -2.88 0.71 -0.10
N ALA A 362 -2.71 2.02 -0.36
CA ALA A 362 -3.67 2.77 -1.15
C ALA A 362 -3.94 2.03 -2.47
N GLU A 363 -5.20 1.99 -2.92
CA GLU A 363 -5.50 1.46 -4.25
C GLU A 363 -4.65 2.20 -5.29
N ILE A 364 -4.02 1.45 -6.20
CA ILE A 364 -3.27 2.04 -7.31
C ILE A 364 -4.26 2.81 -8.18
N VAL A 365 -4.22 4.14 -8.08
CA VAL A 365 -5.03 5.02 -8.92
C VAL A 365 -4.35 5.27 -10.25
N LEU A 366 -5.11 5.78 -11.24
CA LEU A 366 -4.57 6.04 -12.58
C LEU A 366 -3.33 6.95 -12.53
N GLU A 367 -3.29 7.87 -11.59
CA GLU A 367 -2.20 8.81 -11.37
C GLU A 367 -0.87 8.13 -11.02
N ASP A 368 -0.91 7.04 -10.25
CA ASP A 368 0.29 6.24 -9.89
C ASP A 368 0.94 5.50 -11.07
N LEU A 369 0.26 5.49 -12.22
CA LEU A 369 0.73 4.85 -13.45
C LEU A 369 1.31 5.85 -14.46
N ILE A 370 1.33 7.13 -14.12
CA ILE A 370 1.74 8.23 -14.99
C ILE A 370 2.96 8.90 -14.38
N VAL A 371 3.97 9.14 -15.20
CA VAL A 371 5.19 9.87 -14.77
C VAL A 371 4.81 11.28 -14.36
N ASP A 372 5.24 11.69 -13.16
CA ASP A 372 5.14 13.10 -12.74
C ASP A 372 6.27 13.90 -13.37
N GLU A 373 5.96 14.58 -14.46
CA GLU A 373 6.92 15.44 -15.18
C GLU A 373 6.32 16.83 -15.42
N GLN A 374 7.20 17.81 -15.62
CA GLN A 374 6.81 19.15 -15.98
C GLN A 374 6.52 19.24 -17.48
N VAL A 375 5.33 19.73 -17.81
CA VAL A 375 4.90 19.91 -19.19
C VAL A 375 4.45 21.34 -19.46
N ALA A 376 4.71 21.83 -20.67
CA ALA A 376 4.14 23.06 -21.17
C ALA A 376 2.74 22.79 -21.71
N VAL A 377 1.71 23.35 -21.08
CA VAL A 377 0.35 23.33 -21.57
C VAL A 377 0.11 24.57 -22.42
N THR A 378 -0.25 24.36 -23.68
CA THR A 378 -0.49 25.43 -24.64
C THR A 378 -1.97 25.43 -25.02
N VAL A 379 -2.60 26.61 -24.98
CA VAL A 379 -4.01 26.80 -25.38
C VAL A 379 -4.13 27.90 -26.41
N SER A 380 -4.83 27.61 -27.49
CA SER A 380 -5.10 28.61 -28.53
C SER A 380 -6.38 29.42 -28.25
N HIS A 381 -6.51 30.58 -28.88
CA HIS A 381 -7.69 31.44 -28.82
C HIS A 381 -8.99 30.70 -29.16
N SER A 382 -8.93 29.80 -30.14
CA SER A 382 -10.07 28.93 -30.51
C SER A 382 -10.29 27.76 -29.50
N GLY A 383 -9.55 27.69 -28.38
CA GLY A 383 -9.75 26.70 -27.31
C GLY A 383 -9.13 25.33 -27.59
N TYR A 384 -8.15 25.22 -28.49
CA TYR A 384 -7.38 23.97 -28.63
C TYR A 384 -6.28 23.88 -27.60
N MET A 385 -6.24 22.76 -26.91
CA MET A 385 -5.31 22.51 -25.81
C MET A 385 -4.44 21.29 -26.06
N LYS A 386 -3.17 21.37 -25.72
CA LYS A 386 -2.20 20.27 -25.73
C LYS A 386 -1.18 20.43 -24.64
N ARG A 387 -0.50 19.34 -24.29
CA ARG A 387 0.70 19.34 -23.45
C ARG A 387 1.91 18.90 -24.27
N THR A 388 3.08 19.39 -23.90
CA THR A 388 4.36 19.03 -24.53
C THR A 388 5.43 19.03 -23.44
N PRO A 389 6.30 18.01 -23.32
CA PRO A 389 7.40 18.03 -22.35
C PRO A 389 8.27 19.29 -22.50
N ILE A 390 8.64 19.91 -21.38
CA ILE A 390 9.46 21.15 -21.41
C ILE A 390 10.80 20.91 -22.09
N SER A 391 11.38 19.73 -21.99
CA SER A 391 12.62 19.32 -22.67
C SER A 391 12.61 19.56 -24.19
N THR A 392 11.43 19.62 -24.80
CA THR A 392 11.25 19.90 -26.23
C THR A 392 11.64 21.35 -26.61
N TYR A 393 11.58 22.29 -25.66
CA TYR A 393 11.89 23.69 -25.87
C TYR A 393 13.34 24.01 -25.44
N ARG A 394 14.25 24.09 -26.42
CA ARG A 394 15.68 24.43 -26.14
C ARG A 394 15.84 25.91 -25.75
N MET A 395 16.74 26.15 -24.78
CA MET A 395 17.07 27.50 -24.34
C MET A 395 17.68 28.34 -25.47
N GLN A 396 17.26 29.59 -25.62
CA GLN A 396 17.74 30.55 -26.61
C GLN A 396 18.16 31.87 -25.94
N ARG A 397 19.05 32.63 -26.61
CA ARG A 397 19.41 33.98 -26.13
C ARG A 397 18.28 34.97 -26.54
N ARG A 398 18.19 36.10 -25.78
CA ARG A 398 17.30 37.21 -26.10
C ARG A 398 17.49 37.66 -27.57
N GLY A 399 16.39 38.05 -28.23
CA GLY A 399 16.40 38.48 -29.65
C GLY A 399 16.42 37.34 -30.67
N GLY A 400 16.26 36.10 -30.23
CA GLY A 400 16.08 34.95 -31.13
C GLY A 400 14.73 34.97 -31.86
N THR A 401 14.59 34.15 -32.91
CA THR A 401 13.36 34.05 -33.73
C THR A 401 12.31 33.11 -33.18
N GLY A 402 12.60 32.38 -32.06
CA GLY A 402 11.71 31.41 -31.44
C GLY A 402 11.53 30.12 -32.25
N ARG A 403 10.65 29.23 -31.77
CA ARG A 403 10.21 28.00 -32.43
C ARG A 403 8.69 27.99 -32.55
N THR A 404 8.15 27.27 -33.51
CA THR A 404 6.72 27.04 -33.62
C THR A 404 6.28 26.18 -32.43
N GLY A 405 5.47 26.74 -31.53
CA GLY A 405 4.96 26.05 -30.35
C GLY A 405 3.64 25.33 -30.57
N MET A 406 2.86 25.79 -31.55
CA MET A 406 1.60 25.20 -31.95
C MET A 406 1.29 25.56 -33.41
N LYS A 407 0.75 24.62 -34.19
CA LYS A 407 0.23 24.90 -35.54
C LYS A 407 -1.21 25.38 -35.42
N THR A 408 -1.45 26.64 -35.70
CA THR A 408 -2.79 27.26 -35.64
C THR A 408 -3.38 27.40 -37.03
N ARG A 409 -4.68 27.69 -37.16
CA ARG A 409 -5.32 28.12 -38.43
C ARG A 409 -5.03 29.58 -38.63
N ASP A 410 -5.29 30.11 -39.85
CA ASP A 410 -4.95 31.48 -40.24
C ASP A 410 -5.54 32.58 -39.35
N GLU A 411 -6.60 32.29 -38.60
CA GLU A 411 -7.27 33.20 -37.65
C GLU A 411 -7.12 32.82 -36.20
N ASP A 412 -6.36 31.75 -35.84
CA ASP A 412 -6.17 31.25 -34.47
C ASP A 412 -4.73 31.55 -34.00
N PHE A 413 -4.54 31.85 -32.75
CA PHE A 413 -3.23 32.12 -32.15
C PHE A 413 -3.14 31.52 -30.74
N VAL A 414 -1.93 31.34 -30.24
CA VAL A 414 -1.70 30.86 -28.87
C VAL A 414 -2.03 31.97 -27.89
N GLU A 415 -3.01 31.75 -27.02
CA GLU A 415 -3.50 32.72 -26.04
C GLU A 415 -2.90 32.45 -24.63
N HIS A 416 -2.80 31.16 -24.25
CA HIS A 416 -2.26 30.78 -22.94
C HIS A 416 -1.15 29.76 -23.09
N LEU A 417 -0.11 29.94 -22.27
CA LEU A 417 0.94 28.97 -22.00
C LEU A 417 1.17 28.94 -20.50
N PHE A 418 1.26 27.79 -19.91
CA PHE A 418 1.68 27.63 -18.51
C PHE A 418 2.37 26.28 -18.34
N ILE A 419 3.17 26.20 -17.30
CA ILE A 419 3.88 24.98 -16.91
C ILE A 419 3.12 24.34 -15.77
N ALA A 420 2.98 23.04 -15.85
CA ALA A 420 2.34 22.25 -14.80
C ALA A 420 2.92 20.84 -14.74
N SER A 421 2.90 20.24 -13.55
CA SER A 421 3.12 18.81 -13.36
C SER A 421 2.00 18.02 -14.03
N THR A 422 2.30 16.87 -14.61
CA THR A 422 1.30 15.95 -15.17
C THR A 422 0.23 15.55 -14.16
N HIS A 423 0.55 15.51 -12.86
CA HIS A 423 -0.37 15.19 -11.77
C HIS A 423 -1.20 16.39 -11.26
N ALA A 424 -0.90 17.61 -11.68
CA ALA A 424 -1.63 18.79 -11.26
C ALA A 424 -3.07 18.82 -11.80
N TYR A 425 -3.94 19.54 -11.11
CA TYR A 425 -5.25 19.95 -11.61
C TYR A 425 -5.12 21.25 -12.37
N ILE A 426 -5.84 21.39 -13.46
CA ILE A 426 -6.07 22.67 -14.14
C ILE A 426 -7.47 23.13 -13.81
N LEU A 427 -7.56 24.29 -13.18
CA LEU A 427 -8.80 25.02 -13.00
C LEU A 427 -9.00 25.90 -14.22
N ILE A 428 -10.08 25.66 -14.97
CA ILE A 428 -10.42 26.37 -16.22
C ILE A 428 -11.57 27.32 -15.90
N PHE A 429 -11.30 28.63 -15.94
CA PHE A 429 -12.27 29.65 -15.66
C PHE A 429 -12.85 30.23 -16.95
N THR A 430 -14.19 30.38 -17.00
CA THR A 430 -14.91 30.84 -18.19
C THR A 430 -15.35 32.28 -18.06
N ASN A 431 -15.76 32.88 -19.19
CA ASN A 431 -16.36 34.21 -19.27
C ASN A 431 -17.62 34.36 -18.42
N THR A 432 -18.31 33.29 -18.10
CA THR A 432 -19.49 33.28 -17.24
C THR A 432 -19.16 33.23 -15.75
N GLY A 433 -17.86 33.19 -15.40
CA GLY A 433 -17.39 33.05 -14.01
C GLY A 433 -17.51 31.64 -13.45
N ARG A 434 -17.69 30.63 -14.30
CA ARG A 434 -17.63 29.22 -13.90
C ARG A 434 -16.21 28.69 -13.92
N VAL A 435 -15.97 27.66 -13.12
CA VAL A 435 -14.73 26.89 -13.11
C VAL A 435 -15.01 25.41 -13.38
N TYR A 436 -14.18 24.84 -14.23
CA TYR A 436 -14.06 23.43 -14.51
C TYR A 436 -12.67 22.97 -14.10
N TRP A 437 -12.50 21.68 -13.85
CA TRP A 437 -11.19 21.13 -13.58
C TRP A 437 -10.89 19.91 -14.44
N LEU A 438 -9.62 19.72 -14.72
CA LEU A 438 -9.08 18.66 -15.56
C LEU A 438 -7.72 18.26 -15.01
N LYS A 439 -7.37 16.98 -14.99
CA LYS A 439 -6.01 16.55 -14.70
C LYS A 439 -5.13 16.82 -15.91
N VAL A 440 -3.90 17.31 -15.68
CA VAL A 440 -2.95 17.61 -16.76
C VAL A 440 -2.66 16.39 -17.63
N TYR A 441 -2.58 15.18 -17.04
CA TYR A 441 -2.36 13.95 -17.79
C TYR A 441 -3.51 13.58 -18.75
N GLU A 442 -4.71 14.13 -18.58
CA GLU A 442 -5.85 13.94 -19.49
C GLU A 442 -5.74 14.81 -20.76
N ILE A 443 -4.88 15.82 -20.75
CA ILE A 443 -4.58 16.64 -21.91
C ILE A 443 -3.73 15.83 -22.90
N PRO A 444 -4.06 15.81 -24.20
CA PRO A 444 -3.30 15.01 -25.16
C PRO A 444 -1.84 15.47 -25.25
N ASP A 445 -0.93 14.51 -25.16
CA ASP A 445 0.49 14.72 -25.41
C ASP A 445 0.74 14.77 -26.91
N ILE A 446 1.09 15.94 -27.42
CA ILE A 446 1.24 16.17 -28.86
C ILE A 446 2.50 17.00 -29.08
N SER A 447 3.26 16.65 -30.14
CA SER A 447 4.48 17.36 -30.54
C SER A 447 4.28 18.87 -30.63
N ALA A 448 5.35 19.65 -30.52
CA ALA A 448 5.31 21.11 -30.55
C ALA A 448 4.53 21.69 -31.74
N ALA A 449 4.60 21.08 -32.92
CA ALA A 449 3.89 21.52 -34.10
C ALA A 449 2.43 21.07 -34.26
N GLY A 450 1.93 20.17 -33.39
CA GLY A 450 0.57 19.64 -33.47
C GLY A 450 -0.49 20.59 -32.93
N LYS A 451 -1.75 20.41 -33.35
CA LYS A 451 -2.87 21.31 -33.04
C LYS A 451 -3.52 21.13 -31.66
N GLY A 452 -3.49 19.94 -31.08
CA GLY A 452 -4.18 19.65 -29.83
C GLY A 452 -5.65 19.23 -29.97
N LYS A 453 -6.36 19.18 -28.86
CA LYS A 453 -7.80 18.83 -28.75
C LYS A 453 -8.57 20.02 -28.19
N HIS A 454 -9.77 20.25 -28.72
CA HIS A 454 -10.60 21.36 -28.25
C HIS A 454 -11.04 21.15 -26.79
N VAL A 455 -10.97 22.19 -25.96
CA VAL A 455 -11.29 22.14 -24.53
C VAL A 455 -12.69 21.64 -24.24
N GLY A 456 -13.68 21.98 -25.09
CA GLY A 456 -15.03 21.46 -24.99
C GLY A 456 -15.18 19.95 -25.14
N ASN A 457 -14.15 19.26 -25.69
CA ASN A 457 -14.08 17.80 -25.73
C ASN A 457 -13.35 17.19 -24.52
N LEU A 458 -12.78 18.02 -23.67
CA LEU A 458 -12.07 17.61 -22.44
C LEU A 458 -12.91 17.90 -21.20
N VAL A 459 -13.65 19.02 -21.19
CA VAL A 459 -14.55 19.41 -20.10
C VAL A 459 -15.92 19.79 -20.66
N GLY A 460 -16.98 19.61 -19.86
CA GLY A 460 -18.36 19.84 -20.26
C GLY A 460 -18.78 21.32 -20.25
N LEU A 461 -18.12 22.16 -21.10
CA LEU A 461 -18.49 23.58 -21.22
C LEU A 461 -19.95 23.75 -21.61
N GLN A 462 -20.62 24.74 -21.02
CA GLN A 462 -21.98 25.11 -21.39
C GLN A 462 -22.01 25.92 -22.70
N PRO A 463 -23.11 25.90 -23.47
CA PRO A 463 -23.25 26.72 -24.67
C PRO A 463 -22.98 28.21 -24.38
N GLY A 464 -22.11 28.82 -25.18
CA GLY A 464 -21.70 30.22 -25.05
C GLY A 464 -20.59 30.51 -24.05
N GLU A 465 -20.06 29.46 -23.36
CA GLU A 465 -18.88 29.62 -22.51
C GLU A 465 -17.60 29.60 -23.34
N THR A 466 -16.72 30.54 -23.02
CA THR A 466 -15.35 30.61 -23.55
C THR A 466 -14.36 30.62 -22.40
N VAL A 467 -13.23 29.98 -22.58
CA VAL A 467 -12.15 29.96 -21.57
C VAL A 467 -11.52 31.35 -21.52
N ARG A 468 -11.28 31.86 -20.29
CA ARG A 468 -10.65 33.17 -20.06
C ARG A 468 -9.33 33.09 -19.33
N THR A 469 -9.22 32.23 -18.33
CA THR A 469 -7.95 32.01 -17.64
C THR A 469 -7.88 30.61 -17.10
N MET A 470 -6.67 30.14 -16.83
CA MET A 470 -6.41 28.81 -16.32
C MET A 470 -5.39 28.88 -15.17
N LEU A 471 -5.51 27.97 -14.22
CA LEU A 471 -4.65 27.91 -13.06
C LEU A 471 -4.27 26.45 -12.78
N ALA A 472 -2.98 26.15 -12.73
CA ALA A 472 -2.49 24.84 -12.36
C ALA A 472 -2.35 24.76 -10.81
N VAL A 473 -2.92 23.71 -10.20
CA VAL A 473 -2.90 23.49 -8.76
C VAL A 473 -2.62 22.03 -8.47
N ARG A 474 -1.62 21.74 -7.64
CA ARG A 474 -1.26 20.36 -7.28
C ARG A 474 -2.27 19.70 -6.35
N ARG A 475 -2.76 20.44 -5.35
CA ARG A 475 -3.73 19.98 -4.34
C ARG A 475 -4.83 21.01 -4.12
N LEU A 476 -6.08 20.60 -4.19
CA LEU A 476 -7.25 21.46 -3.99
C LEU A 476 -7.67 21.61 -2.51
N ASP A 477 -7.24 20.68 -1.66
CA ASP A 477 -7.60 20.57 -0.23
C ASP A 477 -6.62 21.29 0.71
N ALA A 478 -5.66 22.05 0.18
CA ALA A 478 -4.65 22.73 0.98
C ALA A 478 -5.28 23.83 1.86
N GLU A 479 -5.12 23.69 3.17
CA GLU A 479 -5.62 24.68 4.15
C GLU A 479 -4.78 25.98 4.10
N GLY A 480 -5.42 27.11 4.38
CA GLY A 480 -4.77 28.43 4.37
C GLY A 480 -4.41 28.97 2.98
N LYS A 481 -4.74 28.23 1.90
CA LYS A 481 -4.53 28.69 0.53
C LYS A 481 -5.80 29.31 -0.02
N HIS A 482 -5.64 30.31 -0.88
CA HIS A 482 -6.73 31.04 -1.52
C HIS A 482 -6.48 31.13 -3.02
N ILE A 483 -7.55 31.32 -3.79
CA ILE A 483 -7.44 31.80 -5.17
C ILE A 483 -7.79 33.29 -5.17
N PHE A 484 -6.84 34.07 -5.64
CA PHE A 484 -6.98 35.51 -5.84
C PHE A 484 -7.31 35.79 -7.30
N PHE A 485 -8.42 36.45 -7.56
CA PHE A 485 -8.93 36.79 -8.88
C PHE A 485 -8.79 38.26 -9.18
N ALA A 486 -8.56 38.59 -10.45
CA ALA A 486 -8.58 39.96 -10.95
C ALA A 486 -9.36 40.04 -12.28
N THR A 487 -10.28 41.00 -12.38
CA THR A 487 -11.10 41.21 -13.59
C THR A 487 -10.55 42.35 -14.46
N ARG A 488 -10.96 42.39 -15.71
CA ARG A 488 -10.56 43.41 -16.68
C ARG A 488 -10.85 44.82 -16.23
N ASN A 489 -11.96 45.03 -15.54
CA ASN A 489 -12.35 46.34 -15.02
C ASN A 489 -11.64 46.72 -13.71
N GLY A 490 -10.74 45.86 -13.18
CA GLY A 490 -9.92 46.12 -12.00
C GLY A 490 -10.55 45.71 -10.67
N LEU A 491 -11.59 44.89 -10.69
CA LEU A 491 -12.10 44.25 -9.49
C LEU A 491 -11.22 43.08 -9.08
N VAL A 492 -11.08 42.86 -7.77
CA VAL A 492 -10.32 41.74 -7.21
C VAL A 492 -11.13 40.99 -6.17
N LYS A 493 -10.86 39.71 -6.03
CA LYS A 493 -11.56 38.82 -5.10
C LYS A 493 -10.61 37.75 -4.58
N LYS A 494 -10.78 37.35 -3.32
CA LYS A 494 -10.07 36.25 -2.69
C LYS A 494 -11.08 35.19 -2.21
N THR A 495 -10.86 33.92 -2.57
CA THR A 495 -11.73 32.77 -2.16
C THR A 495 -10.85 31.62 -1.69
N GLU A 496 -11.27 30.90 -0.64
CA GLU A 496 -10.50 29.76 -0.15
C GLU A 496 -10.37 28.65 -1.19
N LEU A 497 -9.16 28.08 -1.34
CA LEU A 497 -8.89 27.05 -2.34
C LEU A 497 -9.76 25.80 -2.13
N LYS A 498 -10.01 25.42 -0.88
CA LYS A 498 -10.83 24.26 -0.53
C LYS A 498 -12.28 24.35 -1.05
N ASP A 499 -12.79 25.56 -1.28
CA ASP A 499 -14.13 25.76 -1.85
C ASP A 499 -14.26 25.22 -3.29
N PHE A 500 -13.13 24.91 -3.93
CA PHE A 500 -13.03 24.35 -5.27
C PHE A 500 -12.72 22.85 -5.28
N SER A 501 -12.63 22.18 -4.14
CA SER A 501 -12.26 20.74 -4.04
C SER A 501 -13.34 19.80 -4.58
N HIS A 502 -14.61 20.22 -4.60
CA HIS A 502 -15.76 19.43 -5.02
C HIS A 502 -16.37 19.99 -6.31
N VAL A 503 -15.69 19.84 -7.44
CA VAL A 503 -16.19 20.30 -8.74
C VAL A 503 -17.11 19.26 -9.37
N ARG A 504 -18.22 19.74 -9.93
CA ARG A 504 -19.16 18.91 -10.68
C ARG A 504 -18.81 18.95 -12.17
N SER A 505 -19.17 17.91 -12.92
CA SER A 505 -18.94 17.84 -14.39
C SER A 505 -19.48 19.06 -15.16
N ASN A 506 -20.54 19.71 -14.66
CA ASN A 506 -21.15 20.91 -15.24
C ASN A 506 -20.47 22.21 -14.79
N GLY A 507 -19.33 22.16 -14.11
CA GLY A 507 -18.66 23.30 -13.51
C GLY A 507 -19.43 23.90 -12.31
N ILE A 508 -18.75 24.77 -11.59
CA ILE A 508 -19.34 25.56 -10.47
C ILE A 508 -19.01 27.04 -10.65
N TYR A 509 -19.81 27.93 -10.07
CA TYR A 509 -19.48 29.36 -10.07
C TYR A 509 -18.27 29.63 -9.17
N ALA A 510 -17.26 30.30 -9.72
CA ALA A 510 -16.05 30.75 -9.04
C ALA A 510 -16.13 32.23 -8.66
N ILE A 511 -16.71 33.05 -9.49
CA ILE A 511 -16.88 34.48 -9.31
C ILE A 511 -18.13 34.94 -10.06
N SER A 512 -18.86 35.95 -9.54
CA SER A 512 -19.86 36.66 -10.29
C SER A 512 -19.19 37.77 -11.12
N ILE A 513 -19.50 37.88 -12.38
CA ILE A 513 -18.92 38.83 -13.33
C ILE A 513 -20.00 39.78 -13.80
N GLU A 514 -19.76 41.09 -13.74
CA GLU A 514 -20.70 42.13 -14.24
C GLU A 514 -20.72 42.11 -15.79
N GLN A 515 -21.81 42.58 -16.36
CA GLN A 515 -21.95 42.68 -17.81
C GLN A 515 -20.89 43.63 -18.40
N GLY A 516 -20.08 43.14 -19.35
CA GLY A 516 -19.01 43.90 -19.98
C GLY A 516 -17.67 43.83 -19.23
N ASP A 517 -17.56 43.07 -18.11
CA ASP A 517 -16.33 42.70 -17.46
C ASP A 517 -15.93 41.25 -17.80
N GLU A 518 -14.70 40.90 -17.57
CA GLU A 518 -14.16 39.55 -17.77
C GLU A 518 -13.03 39.24 -16.80
N LEU A 519 -12.87 37.96 -16.48
CA LEU A 519 -11.75 37.50 -15.66
C LEU A 519 -10.44 37.58 -16.47
N VAL A 520 -9.39 38.20 -15.91
CA VAL A 520 -8.08 38.36 -16.57
C VAL A 520 -7.06 37.44 -15.94
N ALA A 521 -7.02 37.35 -14.62
CA ALA A 521 -6.00 36.59 -13.91
C ALA A 521 -6.57 35.88 -12.69
N ALA A 522 -5.99 34.73 -12.37
CA ALA A 522 -6.16 34.01 -11.13
C ALA A 522 -4.79 33.54 -10.62
N SER A 523 -4.57 33.55 -9.30
CA SER A 523 -3.34 33.05 -8.69
C SER A 523 -3.65 32.39 -7.36
N VAL A 524 -2.90 31.36 -7.00
CA VAL A 524 -2.95 30.78 -5.65
C VAL A 524 -2.13 31.65 -4.71
N THR A 525 -2.68 32.00 -3.56
CA THR A 525 -2.03 32.79 -2.51
C THR A 525 -2.21 32.13 -1.14
N ASP A 526 -1.41 32.58 -0.18
CA ASP A 526 -1.40 32.05 1.20
C ASP A 526 -1.97 33.05 2.24
N GLY A 527 -2.56 34.13 1.75
CA GLY A 527 -3.10 35.20 2.61
C GLY A 527 -2.06 36.27 3.01
N GLN A 528 -0.77 36.05 2.72
CA GLN A 528 0.35 36.94 3.11
C GLN A 528 1.16 37.41 1.87
N GLN A 529 0.49 37.68 0.78
CA GLN A 529 1.14 38.12 -0.46
C GLN A 529 0.96 39.60 -0.69
N ILE A 530 1.87 40.16 -1.46
CA ILE A 530 1.74 41.49 -2.06
C ILE A 530 1.22 41.32 -3.48
N ILE A 531 0.14 42.01 -3.80
CA ILE A 531 -0.53 41.94 -5.10
C ILE A 531 -0.09 43.09 -5.97
N PHE A 532 0.30 42.76 -7.21
CA PHE A 532 0.58 43.72 -8.28
C PHE A 532 -0.47 43.58 -9.36
N LEU A 533 -1.08 44.66 -9.76
CA LEU A 533 -1.99 44.74 -10.91
C LEU A 533 -1.39 45.70 -11.93
N ALA A 534 -1.36 45.31 -13.21
CA ALA A 534 -0.87 46.19 -14.27
C ALA A 534 -1.92 46.40 -15.36
N THR A 535 -1.96 47.63 -15.91
CA THR A 535 -2.91 48.03 -16.94
C THR A 535 -2.27 48.08 -18.31
N HIS A 536 -3.10 48.03 -19.38
CA HIS A 536 -2.69 48.07 -20.74
C HIS A 536 -1.95 49.35 -21.10
N GLU A 537 -2.37 50.51 -20.56
CA GLU A 537 -1.73 51.81 -20.77
C GLU A 537 -0.42 51.98 -19.97
N GLY A 538 -0.03 50.98 -19.14
CA GLY A 538 1.24 50.95 -18.47
C GLY A 538 1.25 51.49 -17.04
N GLN A 539 0.10 51.54 -16.38
CA GLN A 539 0.02 51.81 -14.93
C GLN A 539 0.16 50.49 -14.13
N ALA A 540 0.53 50.57 -12.87
CA ALA A 540 0.48 49.44 -11.95
C ALA A 540 0.21 49.92 -10.50
N ILE A 541 -0.50 49.07 -9.74
CA ILE A 541 -0.67 49.27 -8.31
C ILE A 541 -0.10 48.08 -7.53
N ARG A 542 0.46 48.38 -6.36
CA ARG A 542 0.99 47.42 -5.40
C ARG A 542 0.25 47.57 -4.08
N PHE A 543 -0.38 46.52 -3.57
CA PHE A 543 -1.12 46.53 -2.29
C PHE A 543 -0.99 45.20 -1.57
N ASP A 544 -1.35 45.20 -0.28
CA ASP A 544 -1.31 44.01 0.56
C ASP A 544 -2.54 43.10 0.28
N GLU A 545 -2.34 41.79 0.17
CA GLU A 545 -3.42 40.82 0.03
C GLU A 545 -4.41 40.89 1.19
N GLU A 546 -3.97 41.23 2.40
CA GLU A 546 -4.83 41.40 3.58
C GLU A 546 -5.90 42.49 3.42
N ASP A 547 -5.69 43.46 2.53
CA ASP A 547 -6.69 44.49 2.20
C ASP A 547 -7.95 43.90 1.54
N VAL A 548 -7.86 42.62 1.07
CA VAL A 548 -8.98 41.90 0.47
C VAL A 548 -9.37 40.73 1.35
N ARG A 549 -10.54 40.84 2.00
CA ARG A 549 -11.10 39.76 2.82
C ARG A 549 -11.46 38.54 1.96
N PRO A 550 -11.38 37.32 2.48
CA PRO A 550 -11.94 36.13 1.82
C PRO A 550 -13.45 36.29 1.59
N MET A 551 -13.91 35.86 0.41
CA MET A 551 -15.30 35.97 -0.01
C MET A 551 -15.77 34.66 -0.62
N GLY A 552 -17.06 34.34 -0.48
CA GLY A 552 -17.66 33.17 -1.09
C GLY A 552 -17.59 33.20 -2.62
N ARG A 553 -17.70 32.04 -3.26
CA ARG A 553 -17.53 31.83 -4.71
C ARG A 553 -18.41 32.76 -5.58
N GLN A 554 -19.61 33.11 -5.16
CA GLN A 554 -20.58 33.93 -5.93
C GLN A 554 -20.45 35.43 -5.70
N ALA A 555 -19.43 35.93 -5.01
CA ALA A 555 -19.21 37.37 -4.83
C ALA A 555 -18.59 38.01 -6.08
N TYR A 556 -18.88 39.30 -6.32
CA TYR A 556 -18.29 40.08 -7.41
C TYR A 556 -16.85 40.52 -7.12
N GLY A 557 -16.51 40.78 -5.89
CA GLY A 557 -15.22 41.33 -5.47
C GLY A 557 -15.26 42.80 -5.05
N VAL A 558 -14.10 43.42 -4.97
CA VAL A 558 -13.87 44.80 -4.56
C VAL A 558 -12.88 45.48 -5.49
N TRP A 559 -12.86 46.81 -5.56
CA TRP A 559 -11.89 47.55 -6.36
C TRP A 559 -10.45 47.24 -5.96
N GLY A 560 -9.63 46.72 -6.87
CA GLY A 560 -8.20 46.57 -6.75
C GLY A 560 -7.43 47.77 -7.30
N ILE A 561 -7.80 48.22 -8.49
CA ILE A 561 -7.26 49.41 -9.14
C ILE A 561 -8.41 50.21 -9.80
N ARG A 562 -8.28 51.53 -9.82
CA ARG A 562 -9.16 52.42 -10.61
C ARG A 562 -8.38 52.91 -11.81
N MET A 563 -8.90 52.67 -12.98
CA MET A 563 -8.27 52.96 -14.26
C MET A 563 -8.91 54.14 -14.95
N GLU A 564 -8.19 54.79 -15.87
CA GLU A 564 -8.76 55.83 -16.73
C GLU A 564 -9.73 55.21 -17.77
N LYS A 565 -10.57 56.03 -18.34
CA LYS A 565 -11.54 55.57 -19.36
C LYS A 565 -10.84 55.03 -20.58
N GLY A 566 -11.09 53.77 -20.91
CA GLY A 566 -10.49 53.08 -22.07
C GLY A 566 -9.28 52.22 -21.73
N ASP A 567 -8.73 52.36 -20.51
CA ASP A 567 -7.71 51.44 -20.00
C ASP A 567 -8.34 50.20 -19.37
N TYR A 568 -7.58 49.11 -19.29
CA TYR A 568 -8.03 47.84 -18.69
C TYR A 568 -6.89 47.07 -18.08
N LEU A 569 -7.21 46.16 -17.17
CA LEU A 569 -6.23 45.29 -16.53
C LEU A 569 -5.74 44.22 -17.48
N VAL A 570 -4.41 44.02 -17.59
CA VAL A 570 -3.79 43.00 -18.44
C VAL A 570 -3.16 41.86 -17.69
N GLY A 571 -2.91 42.03 -16.38
CA GLY A 571 -2.28 40.96 -15.60
C GLY A 571 -2.14 41.28 -14.13
N MET A 572 -1.84 40.24 -13.39
CA MET A 572 -1.59 40.25 -11.96
C MET A 572 -0.30 39.47 -11.68
N ALA A 573 0.52 39.98 -10.76
CA ALA A 573 1.64 39.25 -10.18
C ALA A 573 1.52 39.29 -8.67
N THR A 574 2.06 38.29 -7.98
CA THR A 574 2.04 38.19 -6.53
C THR A 574 3.48 38.02 -6.02
N THR A 575 3.85 38.63 -4.91
CA THR A 575 5.16 38.47 -4.27
C THR A 575 4.98 38.21 -2.77
N ALA A 576 5.91 37.48 -2.15
CA ALA A 576 5.87 37.27 -0.70
C ALA A 576 6.08 38.60 0.05
N LYS A 577 5.31 38.82 1.11
CA LYS A 577 5.38 40.05 1.95
C LYS A 577 6.72 40.20 2.66
N ASP A 578 7.34 39.11 3.04
CA ASP A 578 8.62 39.07 3.75
C ASP A 578 9.51 37.92 3.24
N ALA A 579 10.29 38.17 2.18
CA ALA A 579 11.08 37.14 1.52
C ALA A 579 12.08 36.44 2.48
N LYS A 580 12.67 37.16 3.43
CA LYS A 580 13.60 36.59 4.42
C LYS A 580 12.91 35.67 5.43
N LYS A 581 11.68 36.02 5.87
CA LYS A 581 10.91 35.20 6.80
C LYS A 581 10.39 33.96 6.12
N ALA A 582 9.91 34.06 4.88
CA ALA A 582 9.48 32.94 4.07
C ALA A 582 10.62 31.95 3.77
N GLU A 583 11.86 32.45 3.60
CA GLU A 583 13.08 31.64 3.47
C GLU A 583 13.38 30.83 4.73
N ALA A 584 13.32 31.50 5.88
CA ALA A 584 13.58 30.86 7.16
C ALA A 584 12.52 29.79 7.51
N GLU A 585 11.25 30.07 7.23
CA GLU A 585 10.15 29.13 7.47
C GLU A 585 10.19 27.91 6.52
N ALA A 586 10.54 28.11 5.24
CA ALA A 586 10.72 27.01 4.29
C ALA A 586 11.94 26.13 4.62
N ALA A 587 13.06 26.73 5.05
CA ALA A 587 14.23 26.01 5.51
C ALA A 587 13.94 25.19 6.78
N LYS A 588 13.16 25.77 7.70
CA LYS A 588 12.74 25.08 8.93
C LYS A 588 11.79 23.91 8.64
N ALA A 589 10.82 24.09 7.76
CA ALA A 589 9.90 23.02 7.34
C ALA A 589 10.62 21.88 6.60
N ALA A 590 11.61 22.19 5.77
CA ALA A 590 12.45 21.20 5.10
C ALA A 590 13.30 20.41 6.09
N ALA A 591 13.88 21.09 7.10
CA ALA A 591 14.65 20.44 8.15
C ALA A 591 13.80 19.55 9.06
N GLU A 592 12.59 19.96 9.41
CA GLU A 592 11.61 19.16 10.18
C GLU A 592 11.09 17.95 9.41
N ALA A 593 11.01 18.03 8.07
CA ALA A 593 10.61 16.93 7.19
C ALA A 593 11.74 15.96 6.81
N GLY A 594 13.00 16.25 7.20
CA GLY A 594 14.16 15.40 6.86
C GLY A 594 14.50 15.35 5.37
N LEU A 595 14.02 16.33 4.57
CA LEU A 595 14.25 16.42 3.14
C LEU A 595 15.44 17.34 2.84
N PRO A 596 16.29 17.06 1.83
CA PRO A 596 17.35 17.97 1.42
C PRO A 596 16.74 19.29 0.95
N GLU A 597 17.42 20.41 1.26
CA GLU A 597 16.96 21.80 1.09
C GLU A 597 16.38 22.18 -0.30
N ALA A 598 16.49 21.33 -1.31
CA ALA A 598 16.12 21.64 -2.69
C ALA A 598 14.69 21.18 -3.10
N THR A 599 13.96 20.42 -2.28
CA THR A 599 12.70 19.75 -2.70
C THR A 599 11.41 20.29 -2.08
N ALA A 600 11.47 21.29 -1.21
CA ALA A 600 10.30 21.85 -0.50
C ALA A 600 9.76 23.14 -1.13
N THR A 601 9.76 23.28 -2.45
CA THR A 601 9.02 24.37 -3.11
C THR A 601 7.62 23.89 -3.47
N ASP A 602 6.63 24.37 -2.71
CA ASP A 602 5.23 24.31 -3.11
C ASP A 602 5.08 25.09 -4.44
N GLU A 603 4.99 24.39 -5.56
CA GLU A 603 4.91 24.95 -6.93
C GLU A 603 3.76 25.96 -7.13
N THR A 604 2.82 26.00 -6.17
CA THR A 604 1.65 26.88 -6.22
C THR A 604 1.88 28.25 -5.60
N LEU A 605 3.01 28.47 -4.90
CA LEU A 605 3.35 29.76 -4.33
C LEU A 605 4.19 30.63 -5.28
N PRO A 606 4.02 31.97 -5.22
CA PRO A 606 4.86 32.89 -6.01
C PRO A 606 6.34 32.66 -5.76
N LEU A 607 7.14 32.72 -6.83
CA LEU A 607 8.58 32.57 -6.74
C LEU A 607 9.19 33.63 -5.79
N LYS A 608 10.16 33.22 -5.00
CA LYS A 608 10.91 34.15 -4.16
C LYS A 608 11.74 35.12 -5.03
N GLY A 609 11.47 36.39 -4.92
CA GLY A 609 12.22 37.45 -5.64
C GLY A 609 11.48 38.76 -5.61
N SER A 610 12.24 39.82 -5.73
CA SER A 610 11.76 41.22 -5.66
C SER A 610 11.65 41.88 -7.05
N LEU A 611 11.79 41.13 -8.15
CA LEU A 611 11.78 41.69 -9.51
C LEU A 611 10.45 41.40 -10.23
N ILE A 612 9.91 42.45 -10.85
CA ILE A 612 8.70 42.37 -11.66
C ILE A 612 9.09 42.47 -13.13
N LEU A 613 8.84 41.44 -13.91
CA LEU A 613 8.96 41.44 -15.36
C LEU A 613 7.70 42.12 -15.95
N SER A 614 7.90 43.07 -16.84
CA SER A 614 6.83 43.68 -17.65
C SER A 614 7.14 43.47 -19.12
N VAL A 615 6.16 43.01 -19.90
CA VAL A 615 6.29 42.69 -21.30
C VAL A 615 5.28 43.50 -22.12
N THR A 616 5.69 43.99 -23.31
CA THR A 616 4.84 44.76 -24.18
C THR A 616 4.62 44.08 -25.52
N GLU A 617 3.57 44.47 -26.24
CA GLU A 617 3.06 43.83 -27.45
C GLU A 617 4.09 43.76 -28.61
N ASN A 618 5.01 44.73 -28.71
CA ASN A 618 6.03 44.75 -29.77
C ASN A 618 7.33 44.00 -29.40
N GLY A 619 7.27 43.08 -28.39
CA GLY A 619 8.37 42.20 -28.00
C GLY A 619 9.43 42.87 -27.12
N TYR A 620 9.12 43.95 -26.45
CA TYR A 620 10.02 44.62 -25.49
C TYR A 620 9.62 44.19 -24.05
N GLY A 621 10.59 44.24 -23.15
CA GLY A 621 10.34 43.98 -21.74
C GLY A 621 11.50 44.42 -20.85
N LYS A 622 11.26 44.39 -19.57
CA LYS A 622 12.24 44.79 -18.53
C LYS A 622 11.92 44.11 -17.22
N ARG A 623 12.94 44.05 -16.36
CA ARG A 623 12.75 43.69 -14.95
C ARG A 623 12.87 44.95 -14.10
N THR A 624 12.03 45.12 -13.10
CA THR A 624 12.03 46.26 -12.18
C THR A 624 11.92 45.75 -10.74
N ALA A 625 12.70 46.29 -9.80
CA ALA A 625 12.62 45.93 -8.40
C ALA A 625 11.19 46.22 -7.85
N ALA A 626 10.63 45.30 -7.11
CA ALA A 626 9.28 45.44 -6.56
C ALA A 626 9.17 46.63 -5.61
N GLU A 627 10.27 47.01 -4.95
CA GLU A 627 10.39 48.11 -4.00
C GLU A 627 10.26 49.49 -4.69
N GLU A 628 10.52 49.58 -5.99
CA GLU A 628 10.30 50.82 -6.73
C GLU A 628 8.81 51.20 -6.85
N TYR A 629 7.91 50.24 -6.62
CA TYR A 629 6.48 50.50 -6.57
C TYR A 629 6.07 50.72 -5.11
N ARG A 630 5.57 51.91 -4.80
CA ARG A 630 5.12 52.23 -3.44
C ARG A 630 3.97 51.29 -3.04
N LEU A 631 4.00 50.78 -1.82
CA LEU A 631 2.86 50.07 -1.23
C LEU A 631 1.72 51.07 -0.96
N GLN A 632 0.51 50.78 -1.42
CA GLN A 632 -0.67 51.65 -1.25
C GLN A 632 -1.85 50.77 -0.86
N GLY A 633 -2.93 51.38 -0.39
CA GLY A 633 -4.22 50.64 -0.23
C GLY A 633 -4.79 50.26 -1.60
N ARG A 634 -5.58 49.19 -1.66
CA ARG A 634 -6.32 48.80 -2.88
C ARG A 634 -7.23 49.89 -3.40
N GLY A 635 -7.58 49.90 -4.69
CA GLY A 635 -8.53 50.82 -5.29
C GLY A 635 -7.96 52.21 -5.59
N GLY A 636 -6.61 52.39 -5.52
CA GLY A 636 -5.92 53.57 -6.04
C GLY A 636 -5.75 53.57 -7.55
N SER A 637 -5.24 54.67 -8.13
CA SER A 637 -4.95 54.78 -9.58
C SER A 637 -3.60 54.22 -10.01
N GLY A 638 -2.76 53.79 -9.05
CA GLY A 638 -1.47 53.19 -9.32
C GLY A 638 -0.37 54.20 -9.61
N VAL A 639 0.73 53.71 -10.20
CA VAL A 639 1.93 54.49 -10.63
C VAL A 639 2.39 53.99 -11.99
N ILE A 640 3.13 54.78 -12.73
CA ILE A 640 3.71 54.37 -14.02
C ILE A 640 4.56 53.12 -13.84
N ASN A 641 4.26 52.04 -14.55
CA ASN A 641 5.00 50.79 -14.66
C ASN A 641 5.92 50.80 -15.90
N VAL A 642 5.37 51.06 -17.07
CA VAL A 642 6.09 51.12 -18.35
C VAL A 642 5.67 52.37 -19.07
N LYS A 643 6.65 53.16 -19.58
CA LYS A 643 6.34 54.24 -20.52
C LYS A 643 6.05 53.63 -21.88
N THR A 644 4.76 53.52 -22.23
CA THR A 644 4.28 52.99 -23.53
C THR A 644 4.50 54.01 -24.63
N THR A 645 5.00 53.56 -25.79
CA THR A 645 5.26 54.35 -27.01
C THR A 645 4.98 53.50 -28.22
N GLU A 646 4.93 54.11 -29.44
CA GLU A 646 4.78 53.31 -30.67
C GLU A 646 5.89 52.27 -30.86
N ARG A 647 7.09 52.51 -30.32
CA ARG A 647 8.23 51.60 -30.42
C ARG A 647 7.99 50.29 -29.67
N ASN A 648 7.58 50.35 -28.43
CA ASN A 648 7.44 49.17 -27.53
C ASN A 648 6.01 48.64 -27.47
N GLY A 649 5.02 49.44 -27.86
CA GLY A 649 3.62 49.09 -27.78
C GLY A 649 3.07 49.15 -26.35
N LYS A 650 1.87 48.64 -26.20
CA LYS A 650 1.16 48.57 -24.89
C LYS A 650 1.63 47.37 -24.05
N VAL A 651 1.32 47.38 -22.76
CA VAL A 651 1.64 46.26 -21.87
C VAL A 651 0.69 45.10 -22.11
N VAL A 652 1.24 43.90 -22.25
CA VAL A 652 0.46 42.65 -22.44
C VAL A 652 0.52 41.72 -21.24
N GLY A 653 1.51 41.88 -20.34
CA GLY A 653 1.59 41.04 -19.15
C GLY A 653 2.65 41.48 -18.16
N ILE A 654 2.48 41.05 -16.93
CA ILE A 654 3.45 41.14 -15.86
C ILE A 654 3.60 39.80 -15.17
N ALA A 655 4.82 39.55 -14.61
CA ALA A 655 5.09 38.37 -13.80
C ALA A 655 6.19 38.66 -12.79
N GLN A 656 6.20 37.97 -11.68
CA GLN A 656 7.32 37.96 -10.77
C GLN A 656 8.45 37.09 -11.34
N VAL A 657 9.70 37.54 -11.25
CA VAL A 657 10.88 36.79 -11.65
C VAL A 657 11.99 36.89 -10.58
N THR A 658 12.80 35.84 -10.55
CA THR A 658 14.04 35.78 -9.75
C THR A 658 15.25 35.72 -10.67
N GLU A 659 16.46 35.82 -10.13
CA GLU A 659 17.70 35.67 -10.93
C GLU A 659 17.85 34.27 -11.52
N LYS A 660 17.19 33.27 -10.94
CA LYS A 660 17.22 31.87 -11.42
C LYS A 660 16.01 31.51 -12.30
N SER A 661 15.07 32.42 -12.54
CA SER A 661 13.87 32.18 -13.33
C SER A 661 14.19 32.15 -14.81
N GLU A 662 13.47 31.32 -15.53
CA GLU A 662 13.43 31.36 -16.99
C GLU A 662 12.11 31.96 -17.47
N VAL A 663 12.12 32.59 -18.62
CA VAL A 663 10.96 33.25 -19.21
C VAL A 663 10.63 32.63 -20.55
N MET A 664 9.38 32.26 -20.77
CA MET A 664 8.85 31.88 -22.07
C MET A 664 7.94 32.99 -22.60
N LEU A 665 8.21 33.47 -23.83
CA LEU A 665 7.36 34.41 -24.51
C LEU A 665 6.72 33.74 -25.75
N ILE A 666 5.47 34.05 -25.99
CA ILE A 666 4.71 33.54 -27.12
C ILE A 666 4.22 34.71 -27.94
N SER A 667 4.35 34.60 -29.27
CA SER A 667 3.71 35.52 -30.19
C SER A 667 2.34 35.02 -30.68
N GLN A 668 1.51 35.93 -31.21
CA GLN A 668 0.21 35.59 -31.77
C GLN A 668 0.31 34.56 -32.93
N TYR A 669 1.41 34.61 -33.72
CA TYR A 669 1.66 33.62 -34.78
C TYR A 669 2.25 32.30 -34.26
N GLY A 670 2.23 32.08 -32.93
CA GLY A 670 2.63 30.82 -32.31
C GLY A 670 4.12 30.57 -32.18
N LYS A 671 4.97 31.61 -32.31
CA LYS A 671 6.40 31.49 -32.03
C LYS A 671 6.65 31.56 -30.55
N ILE A 672 7.48 30.64 -30.06
CA ILE A 672 7.87 30.54 -28.63
C ILE A 672 9.37 30.71 -28.49
N ILE A 673 9.81 31.57 -27.57
CA ILE A 673 11.19 31.70 -27.15
C ILE A 673 11.29 31.44 -25.65
N ARG A 674 12.31 30.68 -25.22
CA ARG A 674 12.70 30.44 -23.81
C ARG A 674 14.03 31.12 -23.56
N MET A 675 14.13 31.93 -22.51
CA MET A 675 15.34 32.67 -22.15
C MET A 675 15.51 32.75 -20.66
N ASP A 676 16.76 32.91 -20.21
CA ASP A 676 17.10 33.19 -18.82
C ASP A 676 16.68 34.63 -18.44
N SER A 677 16.04 34.79 -17.27
CA SER A 677 15.59 36.10 -16.77
C SER A 677 16.75 37.07 -16.61
N THR A 678 17.98 36.64 -16.25
CA THR A 678 19.15 37.46 -16.06
C THR A 678 19.60 38.19 -17.35
N THR A 679 19.23 37.61 -18.51
CA THR A 679 19.51 38.25 -19.82
C THR A 679 18.64 39.48 -20.05
N ILE A 680 17.58 39.69 -19.28
CA ILE A 680 16.67 40.82 -19.35
C ILE A 680 17.24 41.92 -18.42
N ARG A 681 17.47 43.10 -18.96
CA ARG A 681 18.05 44.22 -18.19
C ARG A 681 17.08 44.68 -17.09
N GLU A 682 17.62 44.83 -15.86
CA GLU A 682 16.93 45.53 -14.81
C GLU A 682 16.92 47.06 -15.08
N SER A 683 15.77 47.68 -14.91
CA SER A 683 15.55 49.09 -15.27
C SER A 683 14.45 49.69 -14.41
N GLY A 684 14.52 50.98 -14.16
CA GLY A 684 13.52 51.72 -13.37
C GLY A 684 12.13 51.68 -13.99
N ARG A 685 11.09 51.98 -13.15
CA ARG A 685 9.66 51.85 -13.48
C ARG A 685 9.26 52.50 -14.82
N ALA A 686 9.72 53.75 -15.09
CA ALA A 686 9.34 54.52 -16.27
C ALA A 686 10.15 54.16 -17.54
N ALA A 687 11.01 53.15 -17.51
CA ALA A 687 11.78 52.71 -18.67
C ALA A 687 10.93 51.99 -19.70
N GLN A 688 11.29 52.06 -20.99
CA GLN A 688 10.60 51.43 -22.14
C GLN A 688 10.96 49.95 -22.28
N GLY A 689 12.00 49.44 -21.63
CA GLY A 689 12.49 48.08 -21.75
C GLY A 689 13.46 47.85 -22.93
N VAL A 690 13.93 46.57 -23.01
CA VAL A 690 14.83 46.09 -24.07
C VAL A 690 14.08 45.09 -24.94
N ARG A 691 14.55 44.85 -26.16
CA ARG A 691 13.93 43.88 -27.08
C ARG A 691 14.20 42.44 -26.60
N LEU A 692 13.16 41.70 -26.37
CA LEU A 692 13.21 40.30 -25.91
C LEU A 692 12.96 39.31 -27.05
N LEU A 693 12.03 39.60 -27.96
CA LEU A 693 11.66 38.77 -29.09
C LEU A 693 11.65 39.58 -30.36
N ASN A 694 12.21 39.04 -31.46
CA ASN A 694 12.08 39.58 -32.79
C ASN A 694 10.80 39.04 -33.43
N LEU A 695 9.84 39.93 -33.63
CA LEU A 695 8.54 39.64 -34.24
C LEU A 695 8.56 39.89 -35.73
N GLU A 696 7.81 39.12 -36.48
CA GLU A 696 7.53 39.40 -37.92
C GLU A 696 6.57 40.56 -38.06
N ALA A 697 6.46 41.08 -39.26
CA ALA A 697 5.54 42.20 -39.54
C ALA A 697 4.10 41.76 -39.25
N GLY A 698 3.41 42.49 -38.40
CA GLY A 698 2.05 42.19 -37.97
C GLY A 698 1.90 41.22 -36.80
N ASP A 699 3.00 40.58 -36.36
CA ASP A 699 2.99 39.70 -35.17
C ASP A 699 3.14 40.52 -33.90
N ARG A 700 2.57 40.01 -32.77
CA ARG A 700 2.62 40.63 -31.44
C ARG A 700 2.84 39.59 -30.37
N VAL A 701 3.38 39.97 -29.23
CA VAL A 701 3.44 39.08 -28.06
C VAL A 701 2.03 38.85 -27.53
N ALA A 702 1.64 37.60 -27.43
CA ALA A 702 0.36 37.18 -26.86
C ALA A 702 0.45 36.87 -25.38
N ALA A 703 1.53 36.21 -24.95
CA ALA A 703 1.68 35.80 -23.54
C ALA A 703 3.16 35.74 -23.08
N ALA A 704 3.37 35.89 -21.78
CA ALA A 704 4.67 35.72 -21.13
C ALA A 704 4.46 34.81 -19.89
N VAL A 705 5.29 33.79 -19.74
CA VAL A 705 5.23 32.84 -18.63
C VAL A 705 6.60 32.70 -17.98
N VAL A 706 6.63 32.60 -16.66
CA VAL A 706 7.84 32.40 -15.86
C VAL A 706 7.92 30.97 -15.41
N LEU A 707 9.08 30.35 -15.60
CA LEU A 707 9.43 29.02 -15.14
C LEU A 707 10.13 29.09 -13.79
N ALA A 708 9.78 28.21 -12.85
CA ALA A 708 10.45 28.12 -11.56
C ALA A 708 11.94 27.73 -11.71
N PRO A 709 12.83 28.20 -10.82
CA PRO A 709 14.21 27.78 -10.83
C PRO A 709 14.33 26.33 -10.36
N GLY A 710 14.98 25.46 -11.16
CA GLY A 710 15.52 24.20 -10.67
C GLY A 710 14.84 22.92 -11.07
N GLU A 711 14.29 22.79 -12.27
CA GLU A 711 14.00 21.48 -12.86
C GLU A 711 14.80 21.27 -14.14
N GLU A 712 16.12 21.01 -13.96
CA GLU A 712 16.83 20.28 -15.00
C GLU A 712 16.43 18.80 -14.92
N PRO A 713 16.20 18.12 -16.06
CA PRO A 713 16.15 16.67 -16.07
C PRO A 713 17.47 16.18 -15.49
N SER A 714 17.44 15.33 -14.47
CA SER A 714 18.60 14.80 -13.79
C SER A 714 19.52 14.04 -14.77
N THR A 715 20.41 14.77 -15.42
CA THR A 715 21.63 14.27 -16.01
C THR A 715 22.73 14.36 -14.97
N ASN A 716 22.61 13.65 -13.86
CA ASN A 716 23.71 13.41 -12.96
C ASN A 716 24.45 12.16 -13.37
N GLY A 717 25.25 12.30 -14.40
CA GLY A 717 26.51 11.58 -14.53
C GLY A 717 27.56 12.31 -13.69
N THR A 718 27.61 12.09 -12.40
CA THR A 718 28.77 12.49 -11.61
C THR A 718 29.89 11.53 -11.91
N LEU A 719 30.83 11.98 -12.72
CA LEU A 719 32.18 11.43 -12.77
C LEU A 719 32.81 11.63 -11.40
N ILE A 720 32.95 10.55 -10.62
CA ILE A 720 33.97 10.44 -9.60
C ILE A 720 34.96 9.37 -10.08
N GLN A 721 36.20 9.80 -10.19
CA GLN A 721 37.39 8.99 -10.50
C GLN A 721 37.58 7.87 -9.50
#